data_b4a25d5e6fbec6c0f71e6560cd7dc280
#
_entry.id   b4a25d5e6fbec6c0f71e6560cd7dc280
#
_cell.length_a   1.000
_cell.length_b   1.000
_cell.length_c   1.000
_cell.angle_alpha   90.00
_cell.angle_beta   90.00
_cell.angle_gamma   90.00
#
_symmetry.space_group_name_H-M   'P 1'
#
loop_
_entity.id
_entity.type
_entity.pdbx_description
1 polymer ?
#
loop_
_entity_poly.entity_id
_entity_poly.type
_entity_poly.pdbx_seq_one_letter_code
_entity_poly.pdbx_strand_id
1 'polypeptide(L)'
;MNSINSQRRFSYKDLLYKCLIFIVTVSIISYFMPKEGKFNYEFELDTPWKYGLLQASFDFNIYKSEQQIEKERDSLLTFYHPYFTVDKQVEKSMLTKLKDDYNQTLKHSLPNAEYIRHIERTLKHIYEKGVLSVDDYQLITEDSIQNIMLVDKNMATLQETDQLFTVKGAYEYLLNSDTAHYNKRILQSCNLNHYLTSNISYDLEKSEAALQDEMSKISPARGIVLNGQKIIDRGEIINEQTYDVLRSLQQAWEKKSGSVQEIRLTFMGQTLVVGVLVLCFMIYLELFRKEYYQRKRSVLLLFALIVFFPIILSIMVEQNISNVYVIPMAMIPIIIGIFLDSRTAFMAHTVIILICSISLRYPHEFIILQMAAGMTAIYSLRELSQRSQLLRTALIVVICYAILHSGFELILENDLTKLNTRMYMYFILNGILLLFTYPLLFILEKTFGFTSNVTLVELSNINNKLLREMSEVAPGTFQHSLQMANLAAEAANKIGANSQLVRTGALYHDIGKMIHPAFFTENQSGINPHKRLSYEQSAQVIISHITDGIKLAEKHQLPKVIKDFIRTHHGKGVAKYFYISYKNEHPDEEIDLEKFSYPGPNPFTKEQAILMMADAVEAASRSLPEYTEESISNLIEKIVDGQVAEGYFRDCPITFKDIAMVKALFKEKLKTVYHTRITYPELKK
;
A
#
# COMPACT_ATOMS: atom_id res chain seq x y z
N MET A 1 10.35 -43.01 37.39
CA MET A 1 11.34 -42.38 36.51
C MET A 1 11.18 -42.98 35.11
N ASN A 2 10.25 -42.48 34.29
CA ASN A 2 10.18 -42.74 32.83
C ASN A 2 8.88 -42.12 32.27
N SER A 3 8.76 -40.78 32.32
CA SER A 3 7.66 -40.10 31.58
C SER A 3 7.91 -38.60 31.39
N ILE A 4 9.17 -38.18 31.20
CA ILE A 4 9.51 -36.81 30.83
C ILE A 4 10.31 -36.87 29.50
N ASN A 5 9.68 -37.34 28.43
CA ASN A 5 10.22 -37.16 27.08
C ASN A 5 9.11 -37.34 26.01
N SER A 6 8.05 -36.58 26.10
CA SER A 6 7.30 -36.28 24.87
C SER A 6 7.98 -35.09 24.17
N GLN A 7 9.21 -35.22 23.78
CA GLN A 7 9.77 -34.44 22.67
C GLN A 7 8.87 -34.69 21.46
N ARG A 8 7.94 -33.76 21.18
CA ARG A 8 7.20 -33.76 19.93
C ARG A 8 8.25 -33.83 18.81
N ARG A 9 8.28 -34.97 18.10
CA ARG A 9 9.06 -35.16 16.87
C ARG A 9 8.80 -33.93 16.01
N PHE A 10 9.86 -33.19 15.68
CA PHE A 10 9.83 -32.14 14.68
C PHE A 10 9.20 -32.75 13.43
N SER A 11 7.97 -32.36 13.12
CA SER A 11 7.35 -32.84 11.89
C SER A 11 8.05 -32.14 10.75
N TYR A 12 8.76 -32.91 9.90
CA TYR A 12 9.38 -32.37 8.67
C TYR A 12 8.41 -31.53 7.85
N LYS A 13 7.12 -31.86 7.89
CA LYS A 13 6.06 -31.10 7.23
C LYS A 13 5.89 -29.68 7.80
N ASP A 14 6.06 -29.52 9.11
CA ASP A 14 5.96 -28.22 9.78
C ASP A 14 7.15 -27.31 9.45
N LEU A 15 8.36 -27.90 9.45
CA LEU A 15 9.57 -27.19 9.06
C LEU A 15 9.49 -26.77 7.58
N LEU A 16 9.09 -27.67 6.70
CA LEU A 16 8.94 -27.39 5.28
C LEU A 16 7.93 -26.28 4.99
N TYR A 17 6.80 -26.28 5.72
CA TYR A 17 5.79 -25.22 5.64
C TYR A 17 6.36 -23.86 6.07
N LYS A 18 7.12 -23.81 7.16
CA LYS A 18 7.77 -22.59 7.66
C LYS A 18 8.82 -22.06 6.67
N CYS A 19 9.65 -22.95 6.12
CA CYS A 19 10.62 -22.59 5.09
C CYS A 19 9.94 -22.07 3.81
N LEU A 20 8.83 -22.69 3.40
CA LEU A 20 8.05 -22.23 2.25
C LEU A 20 7.50 -20.82 2.47
N ILE A 21 6.89 -20.55 3.63
CA ILE A 21 6.40 -19.20 3.97
C ILE A 21 7.54 -18.19 3.93
N PHE A 22 8.70 -18.51 4.51
CA PHE A 22 9.88 -17.65 4.47
C PHE A 22 10.28 -17.30 3.04
N ILE A 23 10.50 -18.30 2.20
CA ILE A 23 10.94 -18.12 0.82
C ILE A 23 9.91 -17.30 0.03
N VAL A 24 8.63 -17.66 0.14
CA VAL A 24 7.54 -16.95 -0.58
C VAL A 24 7.46 -15.49 -0.12
N THR A 25 7.50 -15.22 1.19
CA THR A 25 7.44 -13.87 1.74
C THR A 25 8.61 -13.01 1.24
N VAL A 26 9.83 -13.49 1.37
CA VAL A 26 11.03 -12.75 0.94
C VAL A 26 11.03 -12.54 -0.56
N SER A 27 10.69 -13.55 -1.35
CA SER A 27 10.65 -13.46 -2.82
C SER A 27 9.62 -12.44 -3.30
N ILE A 28 8.40 -12.46 -2.74
CA ILE A 28 7.33 -11.54 -3.13
C ILE A 28 7.72 -10.10 -2.77
N ILE A 29 8.16 -9.84 -1.54
CA ILE A 29 8.56 -8.49 -1.12
C ILE A 29 9.69 -7.96 -2.00
N SER A 30 10.77 -8.73 -2.18
CA SER A 30 11.92 -8.32 -2.99
C SER A 30 11.56 -8.11 -4.46
N TYR A 31 10.58 -8.86 -4.98
CA TYR A 31 10.11 -8.69 -6.36
C TYR A 31 9.45 -7.34 -6.58
N PHE A 32 8.60 -6.89 -5.63
CA PHE A 32 7.87 -5.63 -5.71
C PHE A 32 8.66 -4.41 -5.22
N MET A 33 9.81 -4.60 -4.58
CA MET A 33 10.65 -3.47 -4.15
C MET A 33 11.22 -2.71 -5.35
N PRO A 34 11.29 -1.36 -5.27
CA PRO A 34 11.94 -0.54 -6.30
C PRO A 34 13.39 -0.97 -6.50
N LYS A 35 13.78 -1.22 -7.75
CA LYS A 35 15.10 -1.76 -8.11
C LYS A 35 16.05 -0.70 -8.63
N GLU A 36 15.52 0.47 -8.99
CA GLU A 36 16.32 1.56 -9.50
C GLU A 36 17.00 2.33 -8.37
N GLY A 37 18.27 2.66 -8.58
CA GLY A 37 19.02 3.54 -7.67
C GLY A 37 18.39 4.93 -7.70
N LYS A 38 17.87 5.39 -6.57
CA LYS A 38 17.26 6.72 -6.51
C LYS A 38 18.33 7.79 -6.34
N PHE A 39 18.20 8.84 -7.13
CA PHE A 39 18.90 10.08 -6.85
C PHE A 39 18.34 10.69 -5.56
N ASN A 40 19.19 10.78 -4.52
CA ASN A 40 18.74 11.01 -3.14
C ASN A 40 18.62 12.49 -2.73
N TYR A 41 18.61 13.42 -3.68
CA TYR A 41 18.61 14.86 -3.40
C TYR A 41 17.41 15.56 -4.03
N GLU A 42 16.72 16.37 -3.23
CA GLU A 42 15.71 17.32 -3.71
C GLU A 42 16.32 18.70 -3.75
N PHE A 43 16.14 19.41 -4.84
CA PHE A 43 16.73 20.72 -5.04
C PHE A 43 15.81 21.58 -5.91
N GLU A 44 15.79 22.85 -5.58
CA GLU A 44 15.07 23.88 -6.32
C GLU A 44 16.01 25.03 -6.61
N LEU A 45 15.77 25.75 -7.71
CA LEU A 45 16.53 26.93 -8.08
C LEU A 45 16.41 27.99 -6.97
N ASP A 46 17.49 28.74 -6.73
CA ASP A 46 17.60 29.83 -5.75
C ASP A 46 17.35 29.43 -4.29
N THR A 47 17.42 28.13 -3.97
CA THR A 47 17.34 27.60 -2.60
C THR A 47 18.71 27.19 -2.08
N PRO A 48 18.97 27.28 -0.75
CA PRO A 48 20.21 26.77 -0.19
C PRO A 48 20.24 25.24 -0.21
N TRP A 49 21.40 24.67 -0.54
CA TRP A 49 21.61 23.23 -0.48
C TRP A 49 21.54 22.73 0.96
N LYS A 50 20.58 21.83 1.23
CA LYS A 50 20.25 21.34 2.60
C LYS A 50 21.14 20.20 3.07
N TYR A 51 21.84 19.53 2.15
CA TYR A 51 22.63 18.33 2.43
C TYR A 51 24.11 18.66 2.64
N GLY A 52 24.90 17.66 3.04
CA GLY A 52 26.35 17.81 3.13
C GLY A 52 27.04 17.98 1.77
N LEU A 53 28.35 17.99 1.78
CA LEU A 53 29.19 18.07 0.56
C LEU A 53 28.78 17.01 -0.46
N LEU A 54 28.35 17.44 -1.65
CA LEU A 54 28.08 16.59 -2.79
C LEU A 54 29.26 16.58 -3.74
N GLN A 55 29.81 15.40 -3.98
CA GLN A 55 30.86 15.14 -4.98
C GLN A 55 30.32 14.18 -6.05
N ALA A 56 30.78 14.32 -7.27
CA ALA A 56 30.46 13.42 -8.35
C ALA A 56 31.01 12.02 -8.06
N SER A 57 30.15 11.00 -8.10
CA SER A 57 30.55 9.59 -7.88
C SER A 57 31.06 8.91 -9.16
N PHE A 58 30.91 9.56 -10.32
CA PHE A 58 31.32 9.11 -11.64
C PHE A 58 31.35 10.30 -12.60
N ASP A 59 32.02 10.13 -13.73
CA ASP A 59 32.05 11.14 -14.78
C ASP A 59 30.68 11.25 -15.48
N PHE A 60 30.18 12.47 -15.66
CA PHE A 60 28.93 12.71 -16.37
C PHE A 60 28.94 14.03 -17.14
N ASN A 61 28.19 14.09 -18.23
CA ASN A 61 28.03 15.30 -19.04
C ASN A 61 27.01 16.25 -18.42
N ILE A 62 27.32 17.55 -18.46
CA ILE A 62 26.36 18.61 -18.12
C ILE A 62 25.54 18.90 -19.35
N TYR A 63 24.26 18.54 -19.33
CA TYR A 63 23.35 18.79 -20.46
C TYR A 63 22.82 20.22 -20.40
N LYS A 64 22.72 20.84 -21.61
CA LYS A 64 22.06 22.13 -21.78
C LYS A 64 20.55 21.98 -21.58
N SER A 65 19.89 23.03 -21.10
CA SER A 65 18.44 23.07 -21.07
C SER A 65 17.86 23.17 -22.50
N GLU A 66 16.63 22.70 -22.70
CA GLU A 66 15.93 22.83 -23.99
C GLU A 66 15.92 24.29 -24.48
N GLN A 67 15.71 25.24 -23.57
CA GLN A 67 15.74 26.67 -23.89
C GLN A 67 17.12 27.16 -24.35
N GLN A 68 18.20 26.62 -23.80
CA GLN A 68 19.57 26.97 -24.24
C GLN A 68 19.86 26.39 -25.64
N ILE A 69 19.44 25.15 -25.89
CA ILE A 69 19.58 24.52 -27.20
C ILE A 69 18.75 25.27 -28.25
N GLU A 70 17.53 25.68 -27.89
CA GLU A 70 16.64 26.43 -28.81
C GLU A 70 17.22 27.82 -29.10
N LYS A 71 17.76 28.55 -28.13
CA LYS A 71 18.46 29.82 -28.37
C LYS A 71 19.69 29.67 -29.27
N GLU A 72 20.48 28.61 -29.09
CA GLU A 72 21.63 28.35 -29.99
C GLU A 72 21.15 27.98 -31.39
N ARG A 73 20.07 27.24 -31.52
CA ARG A 73 19.43 26.92 -32.79
C ARG A 73 18.93 28.18 -33.51
N ASP A 74 18.20 29.04 -32.80
CA ASP A 74 17.69 30.29 -33.35
C ASP A 74 18.84 31.22 -33.76
N SER A 75 19.89 31.27 -32.95
CA SER A 75 21.09 32.02 -33.31
C SER A 75 21.75 31.48 -34.60
N LEU A 76 21.87 30.17 -34.71
CA LEU A 76 22.41 29.54 -35.93
C LEU A 76 21.53 29.81 -37.17
N LEU A 77 20.22 29.74 -37.02
CA LEU A 77 19.29 30.04 -38.12
C LEU A 77 19.42 31.50 -38.59
N THR A 78 19.74 32.43 -37.71
CA THR A 78 19.96 33.83 -38.04
C THR A 78 21.20 34.04 -38.95
N PHE A 79 22.23 33.22 -38.83
CA PHE A 79 23.46 33.27 -39.61
C PHE A 79 23.48 32.27 -40.77
N TYR A 80 22.47 31.46 -40.91
CA TYR A 80 22.39 30.50 -41.99
C TYR A 80 21.98 31.16 -43.29
N HIS A 81 22.69 30.83 -44.40
CA HIS A 81 22.43 31.32 -45.73
C HIS A 81 22.12 30.15 -46.66
N PRO A 82 20.94 30.12 -47.31
CA PRO A 82 20.56 29.04 -48.21
C PRO A 82 21.42 29.05 -49.49
N TYR A 83 21.61 27.88 -50.05
CA TYR A 83 22.44 27.66 -51.22
C TYR A 83 21.62 27.74 -52.49
N PHE A 84 22.15 28.50 -53.49
CA PHE A 84 21.63 28.62 -54.81
C PHE A 84 22.69 28.26 -55.82
N THR A 85 22.34 27.56 -56.90
CA THR A 85 23.27 27.12 -57.94
C THR A 85 23.10 27.94 -59.20
N VAL A 86 24.22 28.38 -59.81
CA VAL A 86 24.23 29.12 -61.09
C VAL A 86 24.37 28.17 -62.27
N ASP A 87 23.48 28.26 -63.21
CA ASP A 87 23.59 27.57 -64.50
C ASP A 87 24.14 28.52 -65.61
N LYS A 88 25.44 28.43 -65.85
CA LYS A 88 26.12 29.21 -66.94
C LYS A 88 25.75 28.75 -68.36
N GLN A 89 25.08 27.59 -68.48
CA GLN A 89 24.63 27.16 -69.82
C GLN A 89 23.47 28.02 -70.35
N VAL A 90 22.62 28.49 -69.36
CA VAL A 90 21.50 29.38 -69.68
C VAL A 90 22.00 30.67 -70.37
N GLU A 91 23.00 31.36 -69.79
CA GLU A 91 23.62 32.53 -70.32
C GLU A 91 24.11 32.26 -71.77
N LYS A 92 24.90 31.22 -72.01
CA LYS A 92 25.45 30.86 -73.28
C LYS A 92 24.36 30.57 -74.32
N SER A 93 23.33 29.80 -73.94
CA SER A 93 22.24 29.43 -74.81
C SER A 93 21.42 30.64 -75.24
N MET A 94 21.13 31.57 -74.32
CA MET A 94 20.34 32.76 -74.63
C MET A 94 21.11 33.78 -75.45
N LEU A 95 22.42 33.94 -75.23
CA LEU A 95 23.28 34.76 -76.05
C LEU A 95 23.45 34.17 -77.45
N THR A 96 23.55 32.88 -77.62
CA THR A 96 23.57 32.20 -78.91
C THR A 96 22.25 32.41 -79.69
N LYS A 97 21.14 32.17 -79.02
CA LYS A 97 19.79 32.38 -79.52
C LYS A 97 19.60 33.82 -79.96
N LEU A 98 20.05 34.80 -79.17
CA LEU A 98 20.00 36.22 -79.57
C LEU A 98 20.77 36.48 -80.86
N LYS A 99 21.97 35.88 -81.05
CA LYS A 99 22.78 36.03 -82.25
C LYS A 99 22.14 35.42 -83.52
N ASP A 100 21.55 34.23 -83.32
CA ASP A 100 20.85 33.53 -84.41
C ASP A 100 19.61 34.31 -84.83
N ASP A 101 18.79 34.76 -83.91
CA ASP A 101 17.58 35.55 -84.12
C ASP A 101 17.94 36.94 -84.71
N TYR A 102 19.09 37.50 -84.32
CA TYR A 102 19.57 38.74 -84.95
C TYR A 102 19.80 38.55 -86.43
N ASN A 103 20.46 37.51 -86.87
CA ASN A 103 20.75 37.25 -88.30
C ASN A 103 19.48 36.93 -89.09
N GLN A 104 18.43 36.39 -88.45
CA GLN A 104 17.20 35.97 -89.13
C GLN A 104 16.12 37.08 -89.20
N THR A 105 15.88 37.77 -88.09
CA THR A 105 14.70 38.62 -87.90
C THR A 105 15.03 40.01 -87.33
N LEU A 106 15.87 40.14 -86.26
CA LEU A 106 16.04 41.39 -85.52
C LEU A 106 16.89 42.43 -86.28
N LYS A 107 17.71 42.02 -87.26
CA LYS A 107 18.54 42.89 -88.07
C LYS A 107 17.69 43.92 -88.87
N HIS A 108 16.45 43.61 -89.20
CA HIS A 108 15.52 44.51 -89.83
C HIS A 108 14.75 45.43 -88.92
N SER A 109 14.70 45.07 -87.65
CA SER A 109 13.97 45.79 -86.54
C SER A 109 14.87 46.77 -85.82
N LEU A 110 16.19 46.59 -85.83
CA LEU A 110 17.19 47.39 -85.10
C LEU A 110 17.84 48.43 -86.05
N PRO A 111 17.96 49.70 -85.64
CA PRO A 111 18.50 50.78 -86.44
C PRO A 111 19.97 50.60 -86.83
N ASN A 112 20.80 50.08 -86.02
CA ASN A 112 22.22 49.84 -86.30
C ASN A 112 22.80 48.67 -85.40
N ALA A 113 24.03 48.24 -85.67
CA ALA A 113 24.71 47.17 -85.00
C ALA A 113 25.13 47.52 -83.55
N GLU A 114 24.95 48.74 -83.07
CA GLU A 114 25.25 49.15 -81.74
C GLU A 114 24.15 48.71 -80.81
N TYR A 115 22.90 48.64 -81.19
CA TYR A 115 21.77 48.12 -80.42
C TYR A 115 21.97 46.66 -80.04
N ILE A 116 22.37 45.82 -80.93
CA ILE A 116 22.60 44.40 -80.62
C ILE A 116 23.78 44.24 -79.70
N ARG A 117 24.87 45.00 -79.84
CA ARG A 117 26.01 44.97 -78.89
C ARG A 117 25.60 45.46 -77.51
N HIS A 118 24.74 46.45 -77.42
CA HIS A 118 24.18 46.92 -76.18
C HIS A 118 23.34 45.84 -75.49
N ILE A 119 22.38 45.22 -76.17
CA ILE A 119 21.57 44.14 -75.68
C ILE A 119 22.43 42.98 -75.24
N GLU A 120 23.44 42.56 -76.01
CA GLU A 120 24.34 41.46 -75.63
C GLU A 120 25.13 41.78 -74.38
N ARG A 121 25.67 43.00 -74.24
CA ARG A 121 26.43 43.44 -73.09
C ARG A 121 25.53 43.50 -71.83
N THR A 122 24.31 44.02 -71.98
CA THR A 122 23.37 44.15 -70.90
C THR A 122 22.84 42.79 -70.43
N LEU A 123 22.53 41.90 -71.39
CA LEU A 123 22.14 40.53 -71.05
C LEU A 123 23.26 39.77 -70.31
N LYS A 124 24.51 39.95 -70.80
CA LYS A 124 25.64 39.35 -70.13
C LYS A 124 25.80 39.84 -68.64
N HIS A 125 25.65 41.17 -68.46
CA HIS A 125 25.67 41.75 -67.12
C HIS A 125 24.53 41.23 -66.21
N ILE A 126 23.31 41.08 -66.76
CA ILE A 126 22.16 40.53 -66.05
C ILE A 126 22.44 39.11 -65.62
N TYR A 127 22.96 38.25 -66.50
CA TYR A 127 23.28 36.87 -66.18
C TYR A 127 24.48 36.70 -65.28
N GLU A 128 25.47 37.62 -65.36
CA GLU A 128 26.57 37.66 -64.39
C GLU A 128 26.12 37.99 -62.99
N LYS A 129 25.10 38.87 -62.80
CA LYS A 129 24.48 39.16 -61.54
C LYS A 129 23.57 38.02 -61.06
N GLY A 130 22.84 37.39 -61.95
CA GLY A 130 21.94 36.29 -61.72
C GLY A 130 20.47 36.68 -61.79
N VAL A 131 19.69 35.80 -62.41
CA VAL A 131 18.24 35.92 -62.62
C VAL A 131 17.54 34.79 -61.82
N LEU A 132 16.69 35.17 -60.93
CA LEU A 132 15.86 34.26 -60.13
C LEU A 132 14.56 33.89 -60.86
N SER A 133 14.06 32.68 -60.55
CA SER A 133 12.67 32.30 -60.89
C SER A 133 11.67 33.06 -60.01
N VAL A 134 10.40 33.05 -60.39
CA VAL A 134 9.35 33.66 -59.55
C VAL A 134 9.22 32.92 -58.20
N ASP A 135 9.30 31.62 -58.24
CA ASP A 135 9.18 30.78 -57.05
C ASP A 135 10.37 30.99 -56.07
N ASP A 136 11.59 31.02 -56.59
CA ASP A 136 12.79 31.30 -55.82
C ASP A 136 12.81 32.72 -55.22
N TYR A 137 12.28 33.70 -55.95
CA TYR A 137 12.13 35.07 -55.47
C TYR A 137 11.10 35.17 -54.36
N GLN A 138 9.97 34.43 -54.45
CA GLN A 138 9.00 34.35 -53.38
C GLN A 138 9.61 33.75 -52.11
N LEU A 139 10.34 32.65 -52.19
CA LEU A 139 11.04 32.02 -51.08
C LEU A 139 11.98 32.99 -50.37
N ILE A 140 12.80 33.76 -51.14
CA ILE A 140 13.69 34.78 -50.58
C ILE A 140 12.90 35.91 -49.86
N THR A 141 11.75 36.29 -50.42
CA THR A 141 10.96 37.41 -49.87
C THR A 141 10.14 37.01 -48.67
N GLU A 142 9.52 35.84 -48.70
CA GLU A 142 8.72 35.29 -47.57
C GLU A 142 9.57 35.05 -46.32
N ASP A 143 10.76 34.50 -46.49
CA ASP A 143 11.70 34.23 -45.41
C ASP A 143 12.60 35.42 -45.06
N SER A 144 12.42 36.58 -45.74
CA SER A 144 13.22 37.80 -45.50
C SER A 144 14.74 37.57 -45.62
N ILE A 145 15.16 36.72 -46.52
CA ILE A 145 16.57 36.32 -46.71
C ILE A 145 17.35 37.47 -47.37
N GLN A 146 18.30 38.03 -46.65
CA GLN A 146 19.14 39.13 -47.13
C GLN A 146 20.35 38.66 -47.92
N ASN A 147 20.89 37.48 -47.59
CA ASN A 147 22.09 36.92 -48.21
C ASN A 147 21.89 35.46 -48.58
N ILE A 148 22.44 35.06 -49.71
CA ILE A 148 22.44 33.66 -50.20
C ILE A 148 23.86 33.21 -50.50
N MET A 149 24.10 31.90 -50.45
CA MET A 149 25.33 31.28 -50.91
C MET A 149 25.17 30.86 -52.38
N LEU A 150 25.80 31.62 -53.28
CA LEU A 150 25.75 31.35 -54.71
C LEU A 150 26.87 30.39 -55.10
N VAL A 151 26.50 29.21 -55.58
CA VAL A 151 27.44 28.15 -55.99
C VAL A 151 27.67 28.18 -57.48
N ASP A 152 28.90 28.44 -57.84
CA ASP A 152 29.40 28.29 -59.19
C ASP A 152 30.42 27.16 -59.26
N LYS A 153 30.10 26.04 -59.89
CA LYS A 153 30.89 24.79 -59.87
C LYS A 153 31.18 24.31 -58.45
N ASN A 154 32.41 24.57 -57.94
CA ASN A 154 32.86 24.14 -56.60
C ASN A 154 33.19 25.32 -55.66
N MET A 155 32.86 26.55 -56.06
CA MET A 155 33.04 27.72 -55.22
C MET A 155 31.67 28.29 -54.81
N ALA A 156 31.52 28.52 -53.51
CA ALA A 156 30.36 29.19 -52.95
C ALA A 156 30.76 30.61 -52.56
N THR A 157 30.03 31.60 -52.99
CA THR A 157 30.25 33.02 -52.66
C THR A 157 28.99 33.61 -52.02
N LEU A 158 29.19 34.45 -51.01
CA LEU A 158 28.08 35.17 -50.38
C LEU A 158 27.62 36.27 -51.32
N GLN A 159 26.31 36.30 -51.62
CA GLN A 159 25.70 37.28 -52.51
C GLN A 159 24.48 37.91 -51.83
N GLU A 160 24.41 39.24 -51.88
CA GLU A 160 23.24 39.99 -51.39
C GLU A 160 22.06 39.77 -52.34
N THR A 161 20.89 39.49 -51.79
CA THR A 161 19.69 39.21 -52.60
C THR A 161 19.21 40.42 -53.39
N ASP A 162 19.45 41.65 -52.92
CA ASP A 162 19.12 42.89 -53.54
C ASP A 162 19.85 43.13 -54.91
N GLN A 163 20.98 42.43 -55.13
CA GLN A 163 21.76 42.53 -56.34
C GLN A 163 21.28 41.57 -57.44
N LEU A 164 20.34 40.70 -57.16
CA LEU A 164 19.83 39.71 -58.07
C LEU A 164 18.61 40.24 -58.82
N PHE A 165 18.47 39.82 -60.04
CA PHE A 165 17.32 40.19 -60.83
C PHE A 165 16.20 39.15 -60.77
N THR A 166 14.96 39.59 -60.77
CA THR A 166 13.83 38.77 -61.18
C THR A 166 13.74 38.84 -62.71
N VAL A 167 13.10 37.88 -63.36
CA VAL A 167 12.89 37.94 -64.83
C VAL A 167 12.24 39.25 -65.24
N LYS A 168 11.29 39.79 -64.49
CA LYS A 168 10.66 41.09 -64.70
C LYS A 168 11.63 42.25 -64.45
N GLY A 169 12.35 42.23 -63.37
CA GLY A 169 13.34 43.26 -63.03
C GLY A 169 14.49 43.30 -64.07
N ALA A 170 14.95 42.14 -64.53
CA ALA A 170 15.92 42.02 -65.61
C ALA A 170 15.44 42.64 -66.93
N TYR A 171 14.18 42.40 -67.24
CA TYR A 171 13.56 43.04 -68.47
C TYR A 171 13.46 44.56 -68.32
N GLU A 172 13.01 45.04 -67.20
CA GLU A 172 12.95 46.49 -66.92
C GLU A 172 14.33 47.13 -66.90
N TYR A 173 15.33 46.51 -66.37
CA TYR A 173 16.72 46.95 -66.39
C TYR A 173 17.26 47.02 -67.81
N LEU A 174 17.05 45.97 -68.62
CA LEU A 174 17.49 45.91 -70.00
C LEU A 174 16.88 47.07 -70.84
N LEU A 175 15.63 47.40 -70.60
CA LEU A 175 14.95 48.47 -71.27
C LEU A 175 15.38 49.86 -70.82
N ASN A 176 15.89 50.02 -69.61
CA ASN A 176 16.19 51.31 -68.99
C ASN A 176 17.70 51.55 -68.82
N SER A 177 18.59 50.60 -69.16
CA SER A 177 20.02 50.61 -68.86
C SER A 177 20.80 51.75 -69.53
N ASP A 178 20.33 52.27 -70.66
CA ASP A 178 20.93 53.45 -71.32
C ASP A 178 19.86 54.11 -72.29
N THR A 179 18.91 54.80 -71.69
CA THR A 179 17.84 55.49 -72.40
C THR A 179 18.28 56.74 -73.09
N ALA A 180 19.52 57.24 -72.83
CA ALA A 180 20.06 58.40 -73.56
C ALA A 180 20.55 58.06 -74.96
N HIS A 181 21.06 56.86 -75.17
CA HIS A 181 21.61 56.44 -76.46
C HIS A 181 20.70 55.44 -77.19
N TYR A 182 19.83 54.68 -76.48
CA TYR A 182 18.97 53.64 -77.08
C TYR A 182 17.50 53.90 -76.79
N ASN A 183 16.71 53.89 -77.88
CA ASN A 183 15.27 54.18 -77.78
C ASN A 183 14.49 53.00 -77.20
N LYS A 184 13.88 53.21 -76.02
CA LYS A 184 13.13 52.18 -75.26
C LYS A 184 12.00 51.53 -76.08
N ARG A 185 11.28 52.29 -76.96
CA ARG A 185 10.21 51.76 -77.81
C ARG A 185 10.71 50.75 -78.81
N ILE A 186 11.91 50.96 -79.35
CA ILE A 186 12.55 50.02 -80.28
C ILE A 186 12.96 48.75 -79.53
N LEU A 187 13.53 48.86 -78.34
CA LEU A 187 13.89 47.70 -77.56
C LEU A 187 12.63 46.88 -77.13
N GLN A 188 11.53 47.54 -76.81
CA GLN A 188 10.26 46.89 -76.51
C GLN A 188 9.68 46.11 -77.70
N SER A 189 9.82 46.62 -78.92
CA SER A 189 9.33 45.94 -80.14
C SER A 189 10.10 44.67 -80.50
N CYS A 190 11.30 44.47 -79.92
CA CYS A 190 12.14 43.29 -80.14
C CYS A 190 11.82 42.06 -79.31
N ASN A 191 10.75 42.09 -78.44
CA ASN A 191 10.35 40.99 -77.58
C ASN A 191 11.50 40.37 -76.79
N LEU A 192 12.35 41.19 -76.12
CA LEU A 192 13.58 40.80 -75.47
C LEU A 192 13.37 39.89 -74.22
N ASN A 193 12.12 39.80 -73.78
CA ASN A 193 11.74 38.87 -72.73
C ASN A 193 12.02 37.39 -73.08
N HIS A 194 12.07 37.04 -74.36
CA HIS A 194 12.39 35.68 -74.80
C HIS A 194 13.84 35.26 -74.56
N TYR A 195 14.73 36.20 -74.23
CA TYR A 195 16.13 35.96 -73.87
C TYR A 195 16.42 36.09 -72.41
N LEU A 196 15.38 36.23 -71.58
CA LEU A 196 15.50 36.34 -70.12
C LEU A 196 14.84 35.14 -69.47
N THR A 197 15.64 34.24 -68.88
CA THR A 197 15.25 33.04 -68.18
C THR A 197 16.06 32.96 -66.92
N SER A 198 15.51 32.37 -65.84
CA SER A 198 16.27 32.17 -64.61
C SER A 198 17.51 31.31 -64.87
N ASN A 199 18.66 31.78 -64.36
CA ASN A 199 19.91 31.03 -64.33
C ASN A 199 20.41 30.72 -62.94
N ILE A 200 19.64 31.10 -61.90
CA ILE A 200 19.88 30.76 -60.51
C ILE A 200 18.66 29.97 -60.07
N SER A 201 18.92 28.86 -59.41
CA SER A 201 17.90 28.02 -58.79
C SER A 201 18.26 27.64 -57.37
N TYR A 202 17.26 27.55 -56.47
CA TYR A 202 17.44 27.07 -55.12
C TYR A 202 17.92 25.61 -55.11
N ASP A 203 19.03 25.34 -54.39
CA ASP A 203 19.59 24.00 -54.25
C ASP A 203 19.16 23.41 -52.92
N LEU A 204 17.99 22.73 -52.92
CA LEU A 204 17.39 22.14 -51.72
C LEU A 204 18.33 21.15 -51.04
N GLU A 205 18.98 20.27 -51.82
CA GLU A 205 19.84 19.22 -51.27
C GLU A 205 21.05 19.79 -50.55
N LYS A 206 21.72 20.78 -51.15
CA LYS A 206 22.89 21.44 -50.51
C LYS A 206 22.46 22.32 -49.31
N SER A 207 21.32 22.99 -49.43
CA SER A 207 20.79 23.83 -48.35
C SER A 207 20.44 22.98 -47.11
N GLU A 208 19.71 21.87 -47.29
CA GLU A 208 19.37 20.95 -46.21
C GLU A 208 20.62 20.28 -45.61
N ALA A 209 21.55 19.82 -46.46
CA ALA A 209 22.80 19.21 -45.97
C ALA A 209 23.65 20.19 -45.15
N ALA A 210 23.76 21.45 -45.62
CA ALA A 210 24.49 22.49 -44.88
C ALA A 210 23.81 22.86 -43.56
N LEU A 211 22.48 22.98 -43.57
CA LEU A 211 21.71 23.24 -42.36
C LEU A 211 21.87 22.09 -41.35
N GLN A 212 21.81 20.86 -41.83
CA GLN A 212 22.01 19.68 -40.95
C GLN A 212 23.44 19.60 -40.42
N ASP A 213 24.43 19.95 -41.20
CA ASP A 213 25.83 20.03 -40.71
C ASP A 213 26.00 21.10 -39.64
N GLU A 214 25.44 22.29 -39.82
CA GLU A 214 25.47 23.35 -38.81
C GLU A 214 24.71 22.95 -37.55
N MET A 215 23.53 22.34 -37.67
CA MET A 215 22.78 21.83 -36.53
C MET A 215 23.52 20.71 -35.79
N SER A 216 24.28 19.88 -36.49
CA SER A 216 25.08 18.81 -35.85
C SER A 216 26.21 19.33 -34.97
N LYS A 217 26.63 20.59 -35.15
CA LYS A 217 27.67 21.26 -34.36
C LYS A 217 27.16 21.71 -32.99
N ILE A 218 25.82 21.77 -32.80
CA ILE A 218 25.23 22.06 -31.48
C ILE A 218 25.47 20.87 -30.55
N SER A 219 26.41 21.01 -29.64
CA SER A 219 26.62 19.98 -28.60
C SER A 219 25.48 20.00 -27.61
N PRO A 220 24.81 18.86 -27.30
CA PRO A 220 23.82 18.79 -26.25
C PRO A 220 24.45 18.94 -24.85
N ALA A 221 25.77 18.83 -24.74
CA ALA A 221 26.53 18.96 -23.51
C ALA A 221 27.34 20.25 -23.49
N ARG A 222 27.35 20.91 -22.32
CA ARG A 222 28.11 22.13 -22.05
C ARG A 222 29.50 21.84 -21.48
N GLY A 223 29.68 20.67 -20.83
CA GLY A 223 30.91 20.25 -20.20
C GLY A 223 30.79 18.89 -19.55
N ILE A 224 31.84 18.48 -18.84
CA ILE A 224 31.92 17.20 -18.11
C ILE A 224 32.29 17.50 -16.67
N VAL A 225 31.63 16.82 -15.72
CA VAL A 225 32.02 16.76 -14.31
C VAL A 225 32.75 15.45 -14.08
N LEU A 226 33.95 15.52 -13.52
CA LEU A 226 34.75 14.33 -13.26
C LEU A 226 34.46 13.71 -11.91
N ASN A 227 34.68 12.41 -11.78
CA ASN A 227 34.56 11.67 -10.52
C ASN A 227 35.43 12.34 -9.41
N GLY A 228 34.82 12.51 -8.22
CA GLY A 228 35.41 13.19 -7.08
C GLY A 228 35.33 14.71 -7.12
N GLN A 229 34.92 15.33 -8.24
CA GLN A 229 34.76 16.78 -8.33
C GLN A 229 33.62 17.26 -7.41
N LYS A 230 33.88 18.34 -6.65
CA LYS A 230 32.85 19.00 -5.82
C LYS A 230 31.77 19.62 -6.74
N ILE A 231 30.52 19.37 -6.38
CA ILE A 231 29.36 19.95 -7.08
C ILE A 231 28.77 21.09 -6.24
N ILE A 232 28.45 20.83 -4.98
CA ILE A 232 27.84 21.81 -4.08
C ILE A 232 28.07 21.40 -2.62
N ASP A 233 28.12 22.36 -1.70
CA ASP A 233 28.28 22.14 -0.27
C ASP A 233 27.11 22.73 0.51
N ARG A 234 26.95 22.30 1.75
CA ARG A 234 25.84 22.72 2.63
C ARG A 234 25.80 24.25 2.79
N GLY A 235 24.61 24.80 2.54
CA GLY A 235 24.38 26.25 2.65
C GLY A 235 24.71 27.07 1.39
N GLU A 236 25.34 26.47 0.36
CA GLU A 236 25.56 27.14 -0.92
C GLU A 236 24.19 27.27 -1.66
N ILE A 237 23.98 28.44 -2.29
CA ILE A 237 22.73 28.68 -3.06
C ILE A 237 22.85 27.98 -4.40
N ILE A 238 21.80 27.26 -4.79
CA ILE A 238 21.69 26.57 -6.07
C ILE A 238 21.38 27.61 -7.15
N ASN A 239 22.43 28.10 -7.81
CA ASN A 239 22.30 28.96 -8.98
C ASN A 239 21.97 28.14 -10.24
N GLU A 240 21.65 28.81 -11.37
CA GLU A 240 21.32 28.14 -12.63
C GLU A 240 22.39 27.13 -13.09
N GLN A 241 23.65 27.46 -12.96
CA GLN A 241 24.72 26.55 -13.35
C GLN A 241 24.78 25.30 -12.49
N THR A 242 24.66 25.47 -11.17
CA THR A 242 24.64 24.34 -10.22
C THR A 242 23.35 23.50 -10.39
N TYR A 243 22.26 24.15 -10.72
CA TYR A 243 20.98 23.47 -11.01
C TYR A 243 21.10 22.59 -12.26
N ASP A 244 21.70 23.09 -13.34
CA ASP A 244 21.97 22.31 -14.55
C ASP A 244 22.88 21.11 -14.29
N VAL A 245 23.92 21.30 -13.45
CA VAL A 245 24.81 20.21 -13.02
C VAL A 245 24.06 19.16 -12.20
N LEU A 246 23.24 19.56 -11.21
CA LEU A 246 22.45 18.65 -10.39
C LEU A 246 21.40 17.89 -11.20
N ARG A 247 20.73 18.56 -12.14
CA ARG A 247 19.78 17.94 -13.06
C ARG A 247 20.47 16.94 -13.98
N SER A 248 21.64 17.30 -14.50
CA SER A 248 22.44 16.41 -15.34
C SER A 248 22.95 15.20 -14.57
N LEU A 249 23.37 15.39 -13.30
CA LEU A 249 23.72 14.31 -12.40
C LEU A 249 22.54 13.38 -12.17
N GLN A 250 21.35 13.93 -11.93
CA GLN A 250 20.12 13.14 -11.75
C GLN A 250 19.83 12.27 -12.98
N GLN A 251 19.87 12.85 -14.17
CA GLN A 251 19.65 12.10 -15.42
C GLN A 251 20.70 11.03 -15.67
N ALA A 252 21.96 11.36 -15.39
CA ALA A 252 23.07 10.42 -15.52
C ALA A 252 22.97 9.28 -14.49
N TRP A 253 22.50 9.59 -13.27
CA TRP A 253 22.25 8.62 -12.22
C TRP A 253 21.13 7.65 -12.61
N GLU A 254 20.02 8.17 -13.12
CA GLU A 254 18.89 7.37 -13.58
C GLU A 254 19.27 6.43 -14.75
N LYS A 255 20.06 6.94 -15.72
CA LYS A 255 20.59 6.11 -16.80
C LYS A 255 21.57 5.04 -16.34
N LYS A 256 22.39 5.34 -15.34
CA LYS A 256 23.38 4.40 -14.81
C LYS A 256 22.72 3.34 -13.93
N SER A 257 21.76 3.73 -13.07
CA SER A 257 21.01 2.83 -12.19
C SER A 257 20.19 1.79 -12.95
N GLY A 258 19.94 1.98 -14.23
CA GLY A 258 19.24 1.03 -15.10
C GLY A 258 20.12 -0.09 -15.65
N SER A 259 21.41 -0.18 -15.29
CA SER A 259 22.24 -1.29 -15.75
C SER A 259 21.78 -2.62 -15.16
N VAL A 260 21.71 -3.68 -15.98
CA VAL A 260 21.26 -5.02 -15.56
C VAL A 260 22.07 -5.55 -14.37
N GLN A 261 23.35 -5.20 -14.30
CA GLN A 261 24.22 -5.62 -13.21
C GLN A 261 23.87 -4.90 -11.89
N GLU A 262 23.62 -3.61 -11.91
CA GLU A 262 23.24 -2.84 -10.71
C GLU A 262 21.87 -3.22 -10.20
N ILE A 263 20.89 -3.41 -11.08
CA ILE A 263 19.56 -3.93 -10.73
C ILE A 263 19.68 -5.28 -10.02
N ARG A 264 20.55 -6.17 -10.52
CA ARG A 264 20.78 -7.50 -9.90
C ARG A 264 21.42 -7.39 -8.52
N LEU A 265 22.41 -6.53 -8.35
CA LEU A 265 23.09 -6.32 -7.06
C LEU A 265 22.13 -5.69 -6.04
N THR A 266 21.33 -4.68 -6.46
CA THR A 266 20.30 -4.07 -5.62
C THR A 266 19.27 -5.10 -5.17
N PHE A 267 18.77 -5.93 -6.10
CA PHE A 267 17.84 -7.01 -5.79
C PHE A 267 18.43 -8.02 -4.79
N MET A 268 19.70 -8.41 -4.97
CA MET A 268 20.39 -9.30 -4.02
C MET A 268 20.52 -8.66 -2.63
N GLY A 269 20.90 -7.39 -2.55
CA GLY A 269 21.00 -6.65 -1.30
C GLY A 269 19.66 -6.54 -0.59
N GLN A 270 18.62 -6.16 -1.31
CA GLN A 270 17.25 -6.08 -0.78
C GLN A 270 16.77 -7.45 -0.26
N THR A 271 16.96 -8.51 -1.05
CA THR A 271 16.59 -9.89 -0.67
C THR A 271 17.31 -10.34 0.60
N LEU A 272 18.60 -10.00 0.75
CA LEU A 272 19.38 -10.33 1.93
C LEU A 272 18.85 -9.61 3.17
N VAL A 273 18.63 -8.30 3.09
CA VAL A 273 18.15 -7.49 4.24
C VAL A 273 16.74 -7.90 4.64
N VAL A 274 15.82 -8.02 3.67
CA VAL A 274 14.45 -8.53 3.92
C VAL A 274 14.49 -9.93 4.52
N GLY A 275 15.34 -10.82 3.98
CA GLY A 275 15.52 -12.17 4.48
C GLY A 275 15.95 -12.21 5.94
N VAL A 276 16.94 -11.38 6.33
CA VAL A 276 17.39 -11.28 7.73
C VAL A 276 16.27 -10.76 8.63
N LEU A 277 15.54 -9.71 8.24
CA LEU A 277 14.46 -9.16 9.06
C LEU A 277 13.31 -10.14 9.26
N VAL A 278 12.90 -10.83 8.19
CA VAL A 278 11.87 -11.87 8.26
C VAL A 278 12.34 -13.05 9.10
N LEU A 279 13.60 -13.47 8.96
CA LEU A 279 14.18 -14.55 9.76
C LEU A 279 14.22 -14.18 11.26
N CYS A 280 14.65 -12.97 11.60
CA CYS A 280 14.62 -12.48 12.98
C CYS A 280 13.21 -12.53 13.57
N PHE A 281 12.19 -12.14 12.78
CA PHE A 281 10.80 -12.24 13.22
C PHE A 281 10.35 -13.70 13.43
N MET A 282 10.74 -14.62 12.54
CA MET A 282 10.44 -16.04 12.70
C MET A 282 11.10 -16.64 13.95
N ILE A 283 12.34 -16.26 14.21
CA ILE A 283 13.06 -16.67 15.44
C ILE A 283 12.34 -16.11 16.69
N TYR A 284 11.92 -14.85 16.65
CA TYR A 284 11.11 -14.26 17.73
C TYR A 284 9.84 -15.08 17.98
N LEU A 285 9.09 -15.44 16.94
CA LEU A 285 7.88 -16.25 17.09
C LEU A 285 8.18 -17.65 17.66
N GLU A 286 9.23 -18.31 17.20
CA GLU A 286 9.61 -19.66 17.72
C GLU A 286 10.02 -19.61 19.19
N LEU A 287 10.79 -18.59 19.61
CA LEU A 287 11.33 -18.51 20.97
C LEU A 287 10.31 -17.94 21.97
N PHE A 288 9.55 -16.91 21.60
CA PHE A 288 8.74 -16.15 22.54
C PHE A 288 7.23 -16.30 22.32
N ARG A 289 6.79 -16.77 21.15
CA ARG A 289 5.38 -16.87 20.76
C ARG A 289 5.05 -18.19 20.08
N LYS A 290 5.57 -19.26 20.64
CA LYS A 290 5.42 -20.62 20.10
C LYS A 290 3.95 -21.01 19.87
N GLU A 291 3.03 -20.54 20.71
CA GLU A 291 1.59 -20.77 20.57
C GLU A 291 1.06 -20.23 19.23
N TYR A 292 1.41 -19.01 18.86
CA TYR A 292 1.00 -18.40 17.60
C TYR A 292 1.70 -19.03 16.41
N TYR A 293 2.99 -19.36 16.58
CA TYR A 293 3.80 -19.97 15.52
C TYR A 293 3.39 -21.39 15.16
N GLN A 294 2.74 -22.10 16.08
CA GLN A 294 2.15 -23.43 15.83
C GLN A 294 0.76 -23.35 15.19
N ARG A 295 0.05 -22.22 15.31
CA ARG A 295 -1.28 -22.02 14.72
C ARG A 295 -1.15 -21.49 13.31
N LYS A 296 -1.37 -22.34 12.29
CA LYS A 296 -1.26 -21.95 10.87
C LYS A 296 -1.98 -20.65 10.52
N ARG A 297 -3.16 -20.40 11.12
CA ARG A 297 -3.95 -19.19 10.91
C ARG A 297 -3.26 -17.91 11.40
N SER A 298 -2.63 -17.98 12.59
CA SER A 298 -1.89 -16.85 13.15
C SER A 298 -0.65 -16.52 12.30
N VAL A 299 0.07 -17.57 11.87
CA VAL A 299 1.22 -17.42 10.97
C VAL A 299 0.78 -16.78 9.66
N LEU A 300 -0.30 -17.29 9.04
CA LEU A 300 -0.79 -16.77 7.76
C LEU A 300 -1.22 -15.30 7.88
N LEU A 301 -1.91 -14.89 8.96
CA LEU A 301 -2.28 -13.50 9.20
C LEU A 301 -1.04 -12.60 9.31
N LEU A 302 -0.07 -12.98 10.14
CA LEU A 302 1.15 -12.19 10.36
C LEU A 302 1.93 -12.00 9.06
N PHE A 303 2.15 -13.08 8.31
CA PHE A 303 2.91 -13.01 7.06
C PHE A 303 2.13 -12.35 5.92
N ALA A 304 0.79 -12.44 5.91
CA ALA A 304 -0.03 -11.68 4.97
C ALA A 304 0.15 -10.17 5.18
N LEU A 305 0.16 -9.69 6.44
CA LEU A 305 0.41 -8.27 6.75
C LEU A 305 1.86 -7.85 6.41
N ILE A 306 2.86 -8.71 6.69
CA ILE A 306 4.27 -8.47 6.36
C ILE A 306 4.47 -8.33 4.86
N VAL A 307 3.70 -9.03 4.04
CA VAL A 307 3.76 -8.94 2.57
C VAL A 307 2.95 -7.75 2.05
N PHE A 308 1.74 -7.55 2.55
CA PHE A 308 0.78 -6.59 2.02
C PHE A 308 1.25 -5.13 2.12
N PHE A 309 1.70 -4.69 3.31
CA PHE A 309 2.08 -3.29 3.51
C PHE A 309 3.35 -2.86 2.74
N PRO A 310 4.44 -3.65 2.72
CA PRO A 310 5.59 -3.32 1.88
C PRO A 310 5.28 -3.29 0.39
N ILE A 311 4.39 -4.16 -0.11
CA ILE A 311 3.97 -4.14 -1.52
C ILE A 311 3.24 -2.84 -1.85
N ILE A 312 2.24 -2.45 -1.04
CA ILE A 312 1.50 -1.20 -1.27
C ILE A 312 2.46 -0.01 -1.25
N LEU A 313 3.35 0.06 -0.26
CA LEU A 313 4.33 1.14 -0.18
C LEU A 313 5.25 1.14 -1.40
N SER A 314 5.77 0.00 -1.81
CA SER A 314 6.64 -0.13 -2.97
C SER A 314 5.94 0.34 -4.26
N ILE A 315 4.70 -0.07 -4.48
CA ILE A 315 3.90 0.37 -5.63
C ILE A 315 3.66 1.90 -5.59
N MET A 316 3.31 2.46 -4.42
CA MET A 316 3.12 3.90 -4.29
C MET A 316 4.38 4.69 -4.58
N VAL A 317 5.53 4.18 -4.14
CA VAL A 317 6.83 4.80 -4.40
C VAL A 317 7.22 4.69 -5.86
N GLU A 318 7.04 3.53 -6.49
CA GLU A 318 7.41 3.28 -7.89
C GLU A 318 6.55 4.08 -8.85
N GLN A 319 5.24 4.11 -8.62
CA GLN A 319 4.26 4.82 -9.47
C GLN A 319 4.09 6.30 -9.12
N ASN A 320 4.75 6.79 -8.08
CA ASN A 320 4.62 8.16 -7.58
C ASN A 320 3.15 8.63 -7.41
N ILE A 321 2.29 7.70 -6.92
CA ILE A 321 0.83 7.93 -6.86
C ILE A 321 0.48 9.02 -5.83
N SER A 322 1.13 8.99 -4.65
CA SER A 322 0.86 9.90 -3.52
C SER A 322 1.98 9.80 -2.49
N ASN A 323 1.88 10.62 -1.44
CA ASN A 323 2.82 10.56 -0.33
C ASN A 323 2.61 9.27 0.48
N VAL A 324 3.70 8.59 0.86
CA VAL A 324 3.68 7.31 1.59
C VAL A 324 3.03 7.39 2.99
N TYR A 325 2.96 8.60 3.56
CA TYR A 325 2.30 8.84 4.86
C TYR A 325 0.77 8.72 4.81
N VAL A 326 0.17 8.58 3.63
CA VAL A 326 -1.26 8.24 3.48
C VAL A 326 -1.54 6.79 3.92
N ILE A 327 -0.56 5.89 3.82
CA ILE A 327 -0.74 4.47 4.21
C ILE A 327 -0.94 4.38 5.73
N PRO A 328 -2.05 3.82 6.22
CA PRO A 328 -2.34 3.72 7.65
C PRO A 328 -1.54 2.58 8.32
N MET A 329 -0.22 2.75 8.47
CA MET A 329 0.65 1.72 9.05
C MET A 329 0.29 1.36 10.49
N ALA A 330 -0.33 2.27 11.25
CA ALA A 330 -0.87 2.00 12.58
C ALA A 330 -1.99 0.94 12.58
N MET A 331 -2.59 0.63 11.43
CA MET A 331 -3.54 -0.48 11.27
C MET A 331 -2.91 -1.84 11.60
N ILE A 332 -1.62 -2.01 11.31
CA ILE A 332 -0.89 -3.27 11.55
C ILE A 332 -0.92 -3.66 13.03
N PRO A 333 -0.40 -2.83 13.95
CA PRO A 333 -0.38 -3.20 15.36
C PRO A 333 -1.78 -3.24 15.97
N ILE A 334 -2.76 -2.51 15.44
CA ILE A 334 -4.16 -2.61 15.87
C ILE A 334 -4.71 -4.01 15.54
N ILE A 335 -4.58 -4.46 14.29
CA ILE A 335 -5.09 -5.77 13.86
C ILE A 335 -4.42 -6.90 14.67
N ILE A 336 -3.09 -6.87 14.78
CA ILE A 336 -2.34 -7.92 15.48
C ILE A 336 -2.65 -7.88 16.98
N GLY A 337 -2.75 -6.70 17.58
CA GLY A 337 -3.05 -6.54 19.01
C GLY A 337 -4.44 -7.06 19.39
N ILE A 338 -5.43 -6.93 18.50
CA ILE A 338 -6.80 -7.43 18.72
C ILE A 338 -6.86 -8.96 18.63
N PHE A 339 -6.17 -9.58 17.69
CA PHE A 339 -6.27 -11.03 17.45
C PHE A 339 -5.23 -11.86 18.21
N LEU A 340 -4.10 -11.25 18.55
CA LEU A 340 -2.99 -11.94 19.23
C LEU A 340 -2.63 -11.21 20.54
N ASP A 341 -1.56 -10.41 20.53
CA ASP A 341 -1.12 -9.64 21.69
C ASP A 341 -0.30 -8.40 21.28
N SER A 342 -0.21 -7.43 22.21
CA SER A 342 0.47 -6.14 21.98
C SER A 342 1.98 -6.29 21.75
N ARG A 343 2.65 -7.32 22.32
CA ARG A 343 4.10 -7.52 22.13
C ARG A 343 4.39 -8.04 20.71
N THR A 344 3.58 -8.99 20.26
CA THR A 344 3.67 -9.50 18.87
C THR A 344 3.30 -8.41 17.86
N ALA A 345 2.30 -7.57 18.19
CA ALA A 345 1.91 -6.42 17.40
C ALA A 345 3.06 -5.43 17.22
N PHE A 346 3.75 -5.08 18.31
CA PHE A 346 4.90 -4.18 18.26
C PHE A 346 6.05 -4.75 17.42
N MET A 347 6.41 -6.02 17.63
CA MET A 347 7.49 -6.66 16.90
C MET A 347 7.20 -6.78 15.41
N ALA A 348 6.00 -7.21 15.03
CA ALA A 348 5.60 -7.29 13.63
C ALA A 348 5.57 -5.91 12.96
N HIS A 349 5.03 -4.90 13.66
CA HIS A 349 5.03 -3.52 13.18
C HIS A 349 6.44 -3.01 12.92
N THR A 350 7.35 -3.22 13.88
CA THR A 350 8.77 -2.84 13.74
C THR A 350 9.41 -3.47 12.50
N VAL A 351 9.22 -4.77 12.31
CA VAL A 351 9.78 -5.48 11.15
C VAL A 351 9.21 -4.94 9.84
N ILE A 352 7.90 -4.70 9.78
CA ILE A 352 7.26 -4.15 8.57
C ILE A 352 7.77 -2.74 8.26
N ILE A 353 7.89 -1.87 9.27
CA ILE A 353 8.41 -0.51 9.08
C ILE A 353 9.85 -0.53 8.60
N LEU A 354 10.71 -1.40 9.18
CA LEU A 354 12.09 -1.55 8.72
C LEU A 354 12.17 -2.07 7.28
N ILE A 355 11.33 -3.02 6.89
CA ILE A 355 11.26 -3.48 5.49
C ILE A 355 10.80 -2.35 4.57
N CYS A 356 9.75 -1.63 4.93
CA CYS A 356 9.22 -0.49 4.18
C CYS A 356 10.27 0.63 4.01
N SER A 357 11.07 0.88 5.04
CA SER A 357 12.06 1.94 5.04
C SER A 357 13.17 1.75 3.98
N ILE A 358 13.44 0.49 3.57
CA ILE A 358 14.44 0.18 2.54
C ILE A 358 14.05 0.80 1.18
N SER A 359 12.74 0.94 0.92
CA SER A 359 12.20 1.50 -0.33
C SER A 359 12.12 3.03 -0.33
N LEU A 360 12.48 3.70 0.78
CA LEU A 360 12.25 5.13 0.96
C LEU A 360 13.53 5.95 0.86
N ARG A 361 13.35 7.19 0.43
CA ARG A 361 14.43 8.19 0.31
C ARG A 361 14.86 8.75 1.67
N TYR A 362 13.89 9.02 2.56
CA TYR A 362 14.12 9.55 3.91
C TYR A 362 13.69 8.52 4.97
N PRO A 363 14.46 7.43 5.15
CA PRO A 363 14.04 6.34 6.03
C PRO A 363 13.96 6.74 7.50
N HIS A 364 14.80 7.68 7.96
CA HIS A 364 14.86 8.05 9.38
C HIS A 364 13.57 8.70 9.88
N GLU A 365 13.07 9.71 9.18
CA GLU A 365 11.81 10.38 9.51
C GLU A 365 10.66 9.38 9.48
N PHE A 366 10.56 8.60 8.40
CA PHE A 366 9.53 7.58 8.27
C PHE A 366 9.54 6.58 9.42
N ILE A 367 10.71 6.03 9.79
CA ILE A 367 10.82 5.07 10.89
C ILE A 367 10.31 5.69 12.19
N ILE A 368 10.75 6.90 12.54
CA ILE A 368 10.38 7.54 13.80
C ILE A 368 8.89 7.84 13.83
N LEU A 369 8.32 8.44 12.79
CA LEU A 369 6.90 8.75 12.72
C LEU A 369 6.03 7.48 12.80
N GLN A 370 6.36 6.45 12.02
CA GLN A 370 5.57 5.22 11.99
C GLN A 370 5.70 4.41 13.29
N MET A 371 6.88 4.35 13.88
CA MET A 371 7.07 3.67 15.17
C MET A 371 6.29 4.36 16.28
N ALA A 372 6.32 5.69 16.35
CA ALA A 372 5.55 6.44 17.34
C ALA A 372 4.04 6.27 17.14
N ALA A 373 3.57 6.33 15.88
CA ALA A 373 2.16 6.10 15.55
C ALA A 373 1.71 4.68 15.94
N GLY A 374 2.53 3.66 15.67
CA GLY A 374 2.25 2.29 16.06
C GLY A 374 2.21 2.09 17.58
N MET A 375 3.16 2.66 18.33
CA MET A 375 3.14 2.64 19.79
C MET A 375 1.89 3.34 20.34
N THR A 376 1.57 4.52 19.82
CA THR A 376 0.36 5.29 20.19
C THR A 376 -0.90 4.47 19.96
N ALA A 377 -0.99 3.77 18.82
CA ALA A 377 -2.12 2.90 18.51
C ALA A 377 -2.23 1.72 19.51
N ILE A 378 -1.11 1.07 19.87
CA ILE A 378 -1.08 -0.03 20.83
C ILE A 378 -1.54 0.46 22.21
N TYR A 379 -1.06 1.62 22.67
CA TYR A 379 -1.43 2.15 23.99
C TYR A 379 -2.87 2.64 24.05
N SER A 380 -3.35 3.25 22.97
CA SER A 380 -4.72 3.77 22.89
C SER A 380 -5.77 2.66 22.79
N LEU A 381 -5.43 1.50 22.20
CA LEU A 381 -6.31 0.36 21.96
C LEU A 381 -5.88 -0.87 22.74
N ARG A 382 -5.66 -0.72 24.07
CA ARG A 382 -5.28 -1.84 24.91
C ARG A 382 -6.33 -2.96 24.93
N GLU A 383 -7.62 -2.60 24.90
CA GLU A 383 -8.76 -3.52 24.77
C GLU A 383 -9.82 -2.87 23.90
N LEU A 384 -9.99 -3.34 22.68
CA LEU A 384 -11.06 -2.86 21.80
C LEU A 384 -12.37 -3.52 22.21
N SER A 385 -13.21 -2.77 22.90
CA SER A 385 -14.56 -3.18 23.31
C SER A 385 -15.67 -2.31 22.68
N GLN A 386 -15.35 -1.11 22.22
CA GLN A 386 -16.30 -0.17 21.66
C GLN A 386 -15.77 0.43 20.36
N ARG A 387 -16.69 0.67 19.40
CA ARG A 387 -16.35 1.29 18.09
C ARG A 387 -15.74 2.70 18.24
N SER A 388 -16.20 3.45 19.24
CA SER A 388 -15.70 4.81 19.53
C SER A 388 -14.21 4.86 19.90
N GLN A 389 -13.66 3.78 20.43
CA GLN A 389 -12.24 3.72 20.77
C GLN A 389 -11.35 3.81 19.54
N LEU A 390 -11.77 3.23 18.39
CA LEU A 390 -11.00 3.32 17.15
C LEU A 390 -10.97 4.75 16.61
N LEU A 391 -12.09 5.48 16.68
CA LEU A 391 -12.15 6.89 16.29
C LEU A 391 -11.21 7.75 17.15
N ARG A 392 -11.24 7.53 18.47
CA ARG A 392 -10.34 8.21 19.40
C ARG A 392 -8.87 7.89 19.08
N THR A 393 -8.55 6.63 18.81
CA THR A 393 -7.19 6.21 18.45
C THR A 393 -6.73 6.85 17.15
N ALA A 394 -7.58 6.88 16.11
CA ALA A 394 -7.26 7.53 14.85
C ALA A 394 -6.92 9.02 15.05
N LEU A 395 -7.72 9.73 15.87
CA LEU A 395 -7.44 11.13 16.20
C LEU A 395 -6.10 11.31 16.91
N ILE A 396 -5.81 10.48 17.93
CA ILE A 396 -4.56 10.55 18.68
C ILE A 396 -3.35 10.25 17.77
N VAL A 397 -3.47 9.29 16.86
CA VAL A 397 -2.43 8.96 15.87
C VAL A 397 -2.16 10.14 14.93
N VAL A 398 -3.21 10.81 14.42
CA VAL A 398 -3.05 12.01 13.57
C VAL A 398 -2.36 13.14 14.33
N ILE A 399 -2.74 13.38 15.59
CA ILE A 399 -2.07 14.37 16.45
C ILE A 399 -0.61 14.01 16.69
N CYS A 400 -0.31 12.73 16.92
CA CYS A 400 1.06 12.24 17.09
C CYS A 400 1.91 12.52 15.84
N TYR A 401 1.41 12.22 14.66
CA TYR A 401 2.09 12.55 13.39
C TYR A 401 2.33 14.05 13.26
N ALA A 402 1.30 14.87 13.53
CA ALA A 402 1.40 16.32 13.41
C ALA A 402 2.48 16.89 14.33
N ILE A 403 2.50 16.48 15.59
CA ILE A 403 3.50 16.95 16.57
C ILE A 403 4.92 16.56 16.16
N LEU A 404 5.13 15.29 15.79
CA LEU A 404 6.45 14.79 15.41
C LEU A 404 6.96 15.43 14.13
N HIS A 405 6.12 15.54 13.11
CA HIS A 405 6.49 16.22 11.85
C HIS A 405 6.82 17.69 12.08
N SER A 406 6.00 18.41 12.87
CA SER A 406 6.32 19.79 13.25
C SER A 406 7.69 19.89 13.97
N GLY A 407 7.98 18.92 14.84
CA GLY A 407 9.28 18.86 15.52
C GLY A 407 10.45 18.65 14.55
N PHE A 408 10.29 17.77 13.55
CA PHE A 408 11.31 17.56 12.51
C PHE A 408 11.53 18.81 11.66
N GLU A 409 10.45 19.44 11.18
CA GLU A 409 10.54 20.67 10.38
C GLU A 409 11.21 21.80 11.18
N LEU A 410 10.89 21.95 12.47
CA LEU A 410 11.57 22.94 13.33
C LEU A 410 13.05 22.67 13.51
N ILE A 411 13.47 21.40 13.60
CA ILE A 411 14.89 21.02 13.69
C ILE A 411 15.63 21.33 12.39
N LEU A 412 14.96 21.16 11.24
CA LEU A 412 15.57 21.31 9.92
C LEU A 412 15.58 22.75 9.43
N GLU A 413 14.45 23.47 9.56
CA GLU A 413 14.24 24.78 8.96
C GLU A 413 14.45 25.94 9.95
N ASN A 414 14.38 25.69 11.28
CA ASN A 414 14.43 26.74 12.35
C ASN A 414 13.43 27.88 12.14
N ASP A 415 12.34 27.68 11.39
CA ASP A 415 11.36 28.69 11.01
C ASP A 415 9.95 28.11 10.95
N LEU A 416 9.06 28.62 11.79
CA LEU A 416 7.65 28.19 11.86
C LEU A 416 6.84 28.54 10.59
N THR A 417 7.28 29.51 9.81
CA THR A 417 6.56 29.94 8.61
C THR A 417 6.76 29.01 7.42
N LYS A 418 7.77 28.15 7.47
CA LYS A 418 8.15 27.21 6.41
C LYS A 418 7.58 25.80 6.58
N LEU A 419 6.66 25.60 7.52
CA LEU A 419 6.04 24.30 7.76
C LEU A 419 5.30 23.81 6.50
N ASN A 420 5.57 22.55 6.11
CA ASN A 420 4.93 21.92 4.97
C ASN A 420 3.48 21.54 5.30
N THR A 421 2.55 22.45 5.06
CA THR A 421 1.11 22.28 5.38
C THR A 421 0.46 21.11 4.64
N ARG A 422 0.99 20.68 3.48
CA ARG A 422 0.45 19.53 2.72
C ARG A 422 0.61 18.22 3.48
N MET A 423 1.63 18.07 4.32
CA MET A 423 1.86 16.85 5.09
C MET A 423 0.72 16.60 6.09
N TYR A 424 0.17 17.65 6.72
CA TYR A 424 -0.95 17.50 7.66
C TYR A 424 -2.21 16.95 6.97
N MET A 425 -2.44 17.29 5.71
CA MET A 425 -3.54 16.73 4.93
C MET A 425 -3.36 15.21 4.72
N TYR A 426 -2.13 14.75 4.45
CA TYR A 426 -1.84 13.31 4.35
C TYR A 426 -2.05 12.59 5.68
N PHE A 427 -1.70 13.21 6.82
CA PHE A 427 -1.95 12.62 8.14
C PHE A 427 -3.45 12.52 8.46
N ILE A 428 -4.25 13.52 8.07
CA ILE A 428 -5.71 13.47 8.21
C ILE A 428 -6.28 12.33 7.35
N LEU A 429 -5.85 12.22 6.11
CA LEU A 429 -6.28 11.14 5.22
C LEU A 429 -5.88 9.76 5.78
N ASN A 430 -4.66 9.63 6.34
CA ASN A 430 -4.21 8.43 7.05
C ASN A 430 -5.17 8.07 8.21
N GLY A 431 -5.55 9.06 9.03
CA GLY A 431 -6.51 8.86 10.13
C GLY A 431 -7.89 8.40 9.64
N ILE A 432 -8.38 8.94 8.53
CA ILE A 432 -9.63 8.48 7.90
C ILE A 432 -9.50 7.04 7.42
N LEU A 433 -8.40 6.70 6.75
CA LEU A 433 -8.12 5.34 6.30
C LEU A 433 -7.95 4.36 7.47
N LEU A 434 -7.42 4.83 8.60
CA LEU A 434 -7.30 4.00 9.80
C LEU A 434 -8.67 3.53 10.33
N LEU A 435 -9.74 4.29 10.13
CA LEU A 435 -11.10 3.87 10.51
C LEU A 435 -11.58 2.64 9.71
N PHE A 436 -11.05 2.40 8.52
CA PHE A 436 -11.33 1.20 7.75
C PHE A 436 -10.79 -0.08 8.40
N THR A 437 -9.99 0.04 9.46
CA THR A 437 -9.61 -1.12 10.29
C THR A 437 -10.85 -1.87 10.78
N TYR A 438 -11.94 -1.17 11.12
CA TYR A 438 -13.14 -1.82 11.68
C TYR A 438 -13.82 -2.79 10.69
N PRO A 439 -14.22 -2.40 9.47
CA PRO A 439 -14.75 -3.35 8.50
C PRO A 439 -13.72 -4.42 8.09
N LEU A 440 -12.43 -4.07 8.08
CA LEU A 440 -11.37 -5.03 7.77
C LEU A 440 -11.25 -6.11 8.84
N LEU A 441 -11.42 -5.78 10.14
CA LEU A 441 -11.45 -6.77 11.22
C LEU A 441 -12.52 -7.84 10.97
N PHE A 442 -13.73 -7.45 10.57
CA PHE A 442 -14.81 -8.40 10.26
C PHE A 442 -14.42 -9.36 9.10
N ILE A 443 -13.79 -8.82 8.05
CA ILE A 443 -13.31 -9.63 6.92
C ILE A 443 -12.23 -10.61 7.40
N LEU A 444 -11.29 -10.15 8.22
CA LEU A 444 -10.20 -10.97 8.77
C LEU A 444 -10.73 -12.04 9.72
N GLU A 445 -11.69 -11.73 10.58
CA GLU A 445 -12.35 -12.71 11.44
C GLU A 445 -12.97 -13.85 10.63
N LYS A 446 -13.70 -13.50 9.57
CA LYS A 446 -14.36 -14.48 8.71
C LYS A 446 -13.35 -15.32 7.92
N THR A 447 -12.30 -14.70 7.40
CA THR A 447 -11.29 -15.37 6.56
C THR A 447 -10.37 -16.27 7.37
N PHE A 448 -9.86 -15.76 8.50
CA PHE A 448 -8.90 -16.48 9.33
C PHE A 448 -9.55 -17.27 10.48
N GLY A 449 -10.85 -17.03 10.75
CA GLY A 449 -11.60 -17.70 11.81
C GLY A 449 -11.15 -17.30 13.21
N PHE A 450 -10.70 -16.07 13.38
CA PHE A 450 -10.50 -15.44 14.69
C PHE A 450 -11.82 -14.90 15.22
N THR A 451 -11.83 -14.55 16.51
CA THR A 451 -12.95 -13.87 17.15
C THR A 451 -12.41 -12.75 18.01
N SER A 452 -12.76 -11.51 17.67
CA SER A 452 -12.33 -10.34 18.43
C SER A 452 -13.20 -10.12 19.69
N ASN A 453 -12.68 -9.32 20.62
CA ASN A 453 -13.46 -8.90 21.78
C ASN A 453 -14.70 -8.07 21.36
N VAL A 454 -14.65 -7.35 20.22
CA VAL A 454 -15.82 -6.62 19.71
C VAL A 454 -16.95 -7.58 19.37
N THR A 455 -16.64 -8.63 18.60
CA THR A 455 -17.62 -9.68 18.27
C THR A 455 -18.18 -10.35 19.52
N LEU A 456 -17.33 -10.61 20.53
CA LEU A 456 -17.79 -11.18 21.81
C LEU A 456 -18.71 -10.23 22.58
N VAL A 457 -18.42 -8.92 22.60
CA VAL A 457 -19.29 -7.91 23.21
C VAL A 457 -20.62 -7.80 22.48
N GLU A 458 -20.62 -7.80 21.15
CA GLU A 458 -21.85 -7.79 20.34
C GLU A 458 -22.70 -9.05 20.57
N LEU A 459 -22.07 -10.21 20.67
CA LEU A 459 -22.78 -11.47 20.99
C LEU A 459 -23.30 -11.50 22.43
N SER A 460 -22.62 -10.86 23.38
CA SER A 460 -23.05 -10.81 24.79
C SER A 460 -24.18 -9.81 25.06
N ASN A 461 -24.62 -9.07 24.03
CA ASN A 461 -25.78 -8.19 24.15
C ASN A 461 -27.04 -9.04 24.31
N ILE A 462 -27.74 -8.88 25.43
CA ILE A 462 -28.98 -9.62 25.75
C ILE A 462 -30.11 -9.38 24.73
N ASN A 463 -30.07 -8.29 24.00
CA ASN A 463 -31.02 -7.99 22.91
C ASN A 463 -30.65 -8.71 21.59
N ASN A 464 -29.57 -9.50 21.55
CA ASN A 464 -29.25 -10.36 20.42
C ASN A 464 -30.42 -11.31 20.16
N LYS A 465 -30.76 -11.50 18.87
CA LYS A 465 -31.94 -12.27 18.43
C LYS A 465 -32.03 -13.64 19.12
N LEU A 466 -30.93 -14.39 19.19
CA LEU A 466 -30.92 -15.74 19.77
C LEU A 466 -31.08 -15.72 21.28
N LEU A 467 -30.42 -14.78 21.99
CA LEU A 467 -30.58 -14.63 23.45
C LEU A 467 -31.99 -14.16 23.83
N ARG A 468 -32.57 -13.28 23.02
CA ARG A 468 -33.96 -12.85 23.21
C ARG A 468 -34.95 -14.01 23.00
N GLU A 469 -34.76 -14.80 21.93
CA GLU A 469 -35.56 -16.00 21.70
C GLU A 469 -35.44 -16.99 22.86
N MET A 470 -34.20 -17.17 23.40
CA MET A 470 -33.98 -18.00 24.60
C MET A 470 -34.69 -17.46 25.83
N SER A 471 -34.76 -16.15 26.03
CA SER A 471 -35.46 -15.54 27.17
C SER A 471 -37.00 -15.74 27.09
N GLU A 472 -37.56 -15.90 25.88
CA GLU A 472 -38.97 -16.12 25.63
C GLU A 472 -39.34 -17.63 25.73
N VAL A 473 -38.50 -18.52 25.19
CA VAL A 473 -38.76 -19.96 25.07
C VAL A 473 -38.32 -20.74 26.32
N ALA A 474 -37.18 -20.37 26.90
CA ALA A 474 -36.57 -21.04 28.05
C ALA A 474 -36.11 -20.03 29.11
N PRO A 475 -37.03 -19.27 29.75
CA PRO A 475 -36.66 -18.16 30.63
C PRO A 475 -35.83 -18.58 31.85
N GLY A 476 -36.04 -19.77 32.39
CA GLY A 476 -35.22 -20.30 33.49
C GLY A 476 -33.75 -20.55 33.08
N THR A 477 -33.56 -21.14 31.91
CA THR A 477 -32.23 -21.34 31.31
C THR A 477 -31.56 -20.01 30.99
N PHE A 478 -32.28 -19.02 30.47
CA PHE A 478 -31.72 -17.69 30.22
C PHE A 478 -31.23 -17.01 31.50
N GLN A 479 -32.02 -17.06 32.60
CA GLN A 479 -31.64 -16.50 33.90
C GLN A 479 -30.42 -17.21 34.49
N HIS A 480 -30.40 -18.55 34.40
CA HIS A 480 -29.24 -19.35 34.78
C HIS A 480 -27.98 -18.91 34.01
N SER A 481 -28.06 -18.89 32.69
CA SER A 481 -26.96 -18.48 31.81
C SER A 481 -26.45 -17.07 32.11
N LEU A 482 -27.33 -16.13 32.47
CA LEU A 482 -26.96 -14.77 32.82
C LEU A 482 -26.20 -14.70 34.16
N GLN A 483 -26.66 -15.44 35.16
CA GLN A 483 -25.99 -15.56 36.48
C GLN A 483 -24.62 -16.20 36.31
N MET A 484 -24.57 -17.29 35.52
CA MET A 484 -23.34 -17.98 35.17
C MET A 484 -22.34 -17.10 34.47
N ALA A 485 -22.81 -16.29 33.50
CA ALA A 485 -21.95 -15.36 32.74
C ALA A 485 -21.24 -14.35 33.66
N ASN A 486 -21.94 -13.87 34.71
CA ASN A 486 -21.35 -12.94 35.68
C ASN A 486 -20.33 -13.64 36.57
N LEU A 487 -20.70 -14.80 37.17
CA LEU A 487 -19.84 -15.55 38.08
C LEU A 487 -18.55 -16.03 37.37
N ALA A 488 -18.70 -16.64 36.23
CA ALA A 488 -17.59 -17.18 35.45
C ALA A 488 -16.67 -16.08 34.87
N ALA A 489 -17.20 -14.92 34.49
CA ALA A 489 -16.40 -13.77 34.02
C ALA A 489 -15.54 -13.19 35.15
N GLU A 490 -16.07 -13.08 36.38
CA GLU A 490 -15.26 -12.62 37.50
C GLU A 490 -14.15 -13.62 37.86
N ALA A 491 -14.44 -14.93 37.79
CA ALA A 491 -13.43 -15.97 38.01
C ALA A 491 -12.33 -15.91 36.94
N ALA A 492 -12.69 -15.68 35.67
CA ALA A 492 -11.75 -15.49 34.57
C ALA A 492 -10.84 -14.28 34.84
N ASN A 493 -11.40 -13.15 35.22
CA ASN A 493 -10.62 -11.95 35.58
C ASN A 493 -9.61 -12.24 36.69
N LYS A 494 -10.02 -12.98 37.75
CA LYS A 494 -9.19 -13.27 38.89
C LYS A 494 -7.93 -14.06 38.56
N ILE A 495 -7.99 -14.92 37.54
CA ILE A 495 -6.86 -15.76 37.12
C ILE A 495 -6.21 -15.30 35.82
N GLY A 496 -6.59 -14.10 35.32
CA GLY A 496 -6.03 -13.53 34.10
C GLY A 496 -6.44 -14.25 32.80
N ALA A 497 -7.59 -14.95 32.82
CA ALA A 497 -8.22 -15.51 31.60
C ALA A 497 -9.12 -14.49 30.93
N ASN A 498 -9.57 -14.78 29.70
CA ASN A 498 -10.42 -13.86 28.93
C ASN A 498 -11.86 -13.84 29.47
N SER A 499 -12.15 -12.84 30.33
CA SER A 499 -13.45 -12.69 30.99
C SER A 499 -14.60 -12.45 30.00
N GLN A 500 -14.37 -11.71 28.92
CA GLN A 500 -15.39 -11.47 27.90
C GLN A 500 -15.75 -12.73 27.11
N LEU A 501 -14.75 -13.56 26.82
CA LEU A 501 -14.94 -14.85 26.17
C LEU A 501 -15.74 -15.81 27.04
N VAL A 502 -15.39 -15.91 28.34
CA VAL A 502 -16.11 -16.73 29.31
C VAL A 502 -17.56 -16.24 29.46
N ARG A 503 -17.74 -14.92 29.63
CA ARG A 503 -19.08 -14.32 29.72
C ARG A 503 -19.94 -14.67 28.53
N THR A 504 -19.42 -14.49 27.32
CA THR A 504 -20.15 -14.80 26.09
C THR A 504 -20.41 -16.31 25.98
N GLY A 505 -19.40 -17.15 26.23
CA GLY A 505 -19.55 -18.60 26.23
C GLY A 505 -20.64 -19.08 27.21
N ALA A 506 -20.69 -18.51 28.40
CA ALA A 506 -21.69 -18.82 29.42
C ALA A 506 -23.11 -18.42 29.00
N LEU A 507 -23.29 -17.31 28.26
CA LEU A 507 -24.62 -16.93 27.75
C LEU A 507 -25.20 -17.92 26.73
N TYR A 508 -24.34 -18.64 26.00
CA TYR A 508 -24.74 -19.53 24.92
C TYR A 508 -24.57 -21.03 25.21
N HIS A 509 -23.95 -21.42 26.34
CA HIS A 509 -23.60 -22.81 26.56
C HIS A 509 -24.80 -23.75 26.53
N ASP A 510 -25.95 -23.27 26.98
CA ASP A 510 -27.19 -24.02 27.20
C ASP A 510 -28.29 -23.69 26.19
N ILE A 511 -28.00 -23.05 25.05
CA ILE A 511 -29.04 -22.67 24.05
C ILE A 511 -29.81 -23.86 23.50
N GLY A 512 -29.26 -25.06 23.55
CA GLY A 512 -29.92 -26.29 23.10
C GLY A 512 -31.14 -26.68 23.93
N LYS A 513 -31.21 -26.24 25.19
CA LYS A 513 -32.37 -26.45 26.08
C LYS A 513 -33.68 -25.80 25.54
N MET A 514 -33.53 -24.84 24.61
CA MET A 514 -34.70 -24.23 23.92
C MET A 514 -35.52 -25.23 23.10
N ILE A 515 -34.95 -26.35 22.66
CA ILE A 515 -35.68 -27.36 21.86
C ILE A 515 -36.66 -28.15 22.69
N HIS A 516 -36.27 -28.48 23.93
CA HIS A 516 -37.11 -29.24 24.86
C HIS A 516 -37.14 -28.59 26.25
N PRO A 517 -37.58 -27.33 26.42
CA PRO A 517 -37.41 -26.57 27.65
C PRO A 517 -38.04 -27.21 28.91
N ALA A 518 -39.23 -27.83 28.72
CA ALA A 518 -39.97 -28.45 29.82
C ALA A 518 -39.27 -29.65 30.51
N PHE A 519 -38.26 -30.23 29.85
CA PHE A 519 -37.46 -31.31 30.45
C PHE A 519 -36.38 -30.80 31.42
N PHE A 520 -36.06 -29.53 31.42
CA PHE A 520 -35.07 -28.94 32.32
C PHE A 520 -35.76 -28.28 33.50
N THR A 521 -35.29 -28.64 34.71
CA THR A 521 -35.98 -28.28 35.98
C THR A 521 -36.21 -26.78 36.14
N GLU A 522 -35.28 -25.96 35.67
CA GLU A 522 -35.35 -24.49 35.73
C GLU A 522 -36.50 -23.89 34.88
N ASN A 523 -37.00 -24.64 33.90
CA ASN A 523 -38.11 -24.21 33.02
C ASN A 523 -39.42 -24.96 33.29
N GLN A 524 -39.46 -25.93 34.25
CA GLN A 524 -40.66 -26.70 34.53
C GLN A 524 -41.73 -25.88 35.27
N SER A 525 -42.95 -25.99 34.81
CA SER A 525 -44.14 -25.41 35.43
C SER A 525 -45.14 -26.53 35.79
N GLY A 526 -44.91 -27.20 36.92
CA GLY A 526 -45.88 -28.14 37.55
C GLY A 526 -45.85 -29.58 37.08
N ILE A 527 -45.65 -29.90 35.78
CA ILE A 527 -45.64 -31.28 35.28
C ILE A 527 -44.19 -31.66 34.89
N ASN A 528 -43.67 -32.73 35.49
CA ASN A 528 -42.36 -33.25 35.11
C ASN A 528 -42.53 -34.30 33.96
N PRO A 529 -42.11 -34.01 32.74
CA PRO A 529 -42.28 -34.90 31.59
C PRO A 529 -41.43 -36.17 31.68
N HIS A 530 -40.34 -36.19 32.50
CA HIS A 530 -39.51 -37.36 32.71
C HIS A 530 -40.27 -38.54 33.37
N LYS A 531 -41.40 -38.28 34.07
CA LYS A 531 -42.22 -39.33 34.66
C LYS A 531 -42.83 -40.33 33.68
N ARG A 532 -42.82 -39.95 32.39
CA ARG A 532 -43.38 -40.79 31.29
C ARG A 532 -42.29 -41.50 30.50
N LEU A 533 -41.01 -41.30 30.82
CA LEU A 533 -39.87 -41.83 30.08
C LEU A 533 -39.06 -42.77 30.97
N SER A 534 -38.33 -43.73 30.37
CA SER A 534 -37.32 -44.47 31.08
C SER A 534 -36.13 -43.57 31.48
N TYR A 535 -35.32 -43.99 32.42
CA TYR A 535 -34.11 -43.21 32.82
C TYR A 535 -33.14 -43.06 31.64
N GLU A 536 -32.98 -44.08 30.81
CA GLU A 536 -32.17 -44.00 29.58
C GLU A 536 -32.72 -42.94 28.63
N GLN A 537 -34.03 -42.96 28.34
CA GLN A 537 -34.66 -41.97 27.46
C GLN A 537 -34.55 -40.56 28.05
N SER A 538 -34.74 -40.43 29.36
CA SER A 538 -34.60 -39.15 30.07
C SER A 538 -33.17 -38.64 29.99
N ALA A 539 -32.15 -39.50 30.20
CA ALA A 539 -30.76 -39.13 30.05
C ALA A 539 -30.44 -38.66 28.62
N GLN A 540 -30.92 -39.36 27.59
CA GLN A 540 -30.73 -39.00 26.19
C GLN A 540 -31.34 -37.62 25.84
N VAL A 541 -32.53 -37.31 26.37
CA VAL A 541 -33.16 -35.99 26.20
C VAL A 541 -32.29 -34.89 26.84
N ILE A 542 -31.80 -35.13 28.04
CA ILE A 542 -30.91 -34.15 28.68
C ILE A 542 -29.61 -33.99 27.90
N ILE A 543 -28.95 -35.10 27.52
CA ILE A 543 -27.66 -35.07 26.79
C ILE A 543 -27.83 -34.39 25.40
N SER A 544 -29.00 -34.53 24.77
CA SER A 544 -29.25 -33.99 23.44
C SER A 544 -29.13 -32.48 23.34
N HIS A 545 -29.21 -31.72 24.48
CA HIS A 545 -29.10 -30.25 24.43
C HIS A 545 -27.73 -29.82 23.89
N ILE A 546 -26.67 -30.63 24.01
CA ILE A 546 -25.33 -30.33 23.43
C ILE A 546 -25.46 -30.34 21.90
N THR A 547 -26.00 -31.41 21.32
CA THR A 547 -26.10 -31.54 19.88
C THR A 547 -27.10 -30.55 19.27
N ASP A 548 -28.19 -30.29 19.96
CA ASP A 548 -29.20 -29.32 19.52
C ASP A 548 -28.68 -27.88 19.67
N GLY A 549 -27.92 -27.60 20.72
CA GLY A 549 -27.21 -26.33 20.91
C GLY A 549 -26.20 -26.07 19.78
N ILE A 550 -25.47 -27.08 19.36
CA ILE A 550 -24.53 -26.97 18.22
C ILE A 550 -25.29 -26.67 16.92
N LYS A 551 -26.41 -27.36 16.65
CA LYS A 551 -27.23 -27.09 15.45
C LYS A 551 -27.75 -25.64 15.44
N LEU A 552 -28.24 -25.15 16.59
CA LEU A 552 -28.69 -23.76 16.75
C LEU A 552 -27.52 -22.78 16.55
N ALA A 553 -26.36 -23.06 17.14
CA ALA A 553 -25.17 -22.25 16.98
C ALA A 553 -24.67 -22.20 15.52
N GLU A 554 -24.81 -23.29 14.77
CA GLU A 554 -24.48 -23.33 13.35
C GLU A 554 -25.49 -22.55 12.49
N LYS A 555 -26.79 -22.71 12.77
CA LYS A 555 -27.85 -21.95 12.12
C LYS A 555 -27.68 -20.44 12.30
N HIS A 556 -27.25 -20.00 13.48
CA HIS A 556 -27.00 -18.59 13.81
C HIS A 556 -25.55 -18.14 13.57
N GLN A 557 -24.73 -18.96 12.91
CA GLN A 557 -23.35 -18.68 12.54
C GLN A 557 -22.46 -18.21 13.71
N LEU A 558 -22.68 -18.76 14.92
CA LEU A 558 -21.86 -18.43 16.09
C LEU A 558 -20.39 -18.83 15.85
N PRO A 559 -19.42 -18.04 16.37
CA PRO A 559 -18.01 -18.35 16.26
C PRO A 559 -17.67 -19.74 16.85
N LYS A 560 -16.62 -20.35 16.29
CA LYS A 560 -16.17 -21.67 16.73
C LYS A 560 -15.89 -21.72 18.23
N VAL A 561 -15.26 -20.66 18.76
CA VAL A 561 -14.92 -20.59 20.18
C VAL A 561 -16.16 -20.65 21.10
N ILE A 562 -17.31 -20.11 20.66
CA ILE A 562 -18.58 -20.20 21.40
C ILE A 562 -19.18 -21.60 21.28
N LYS A 563 -19.13 -22.20 20.08
CA LYS A 563 -19.56 -23.60 19.87
C LYS A 563 -18.73 -24.58 20.74
N ASP A 564 -17.46 -24.28 20.97
CA ASP A 564 -16.62 -25.11 21.82
C ASP A 564 -17.08 -25.05 23.30
N PHE A 565 -17.61 -23.94 23.81
CA PHE A 565 -18.23 -23.88 25.15
C PHE A 565 -19.47 -24.78 25.24
N ILE A 566 -20.34 -24.78 24.23
CA ILE A 566 -21.52 -25.67 24.16
C ILE A 566 -21.08 -27.14 24.23
N ARG A 567 -19.98 -27.51 23.56
CA ARG A 567 -19.49 -28.90 23.52
C ARG A 567 -18.82 -29.34 24.83
N THR A 568 -18.15 -28.43 25.54
CA THR A 568 -17.20 -28.79 26.61
C THR A 568 -17.73 -28.59 28.02
N HIS A 569 -18.86 -27.85 28.20
CA HIS A 569 -19.29 -27.50 29.57
C HIS A 569 -19.66 -28.69 30.45
N HIS A 570 -20.03 -29.82 29.88
CA HIS A 570 -20.20 -31.10 30.59
C HIS A 570 -19.07 -32.11 30.32
N GLY A 571 -18.18 -31.81 29.36
CA GLY A 571 -17.09 -32.70 28.97
C GLY A 571 -17.59 -34.10 28.58
N LYS A 572 -16.91 -35.13 29.07
CA LYS A 572 -17.29 -36.52 28.97
C LYS A 572 -17.97 -37.01 30.27
N GLY A 573 -18.63 -36.10 30.99
CA GLY A 573 -19.33 -36.42 32.21
C GLY A 573 -20.52 -37.35 32.00
N VAL A 574 -21.06 -37.84 33.13
CA VAL A 574 -22.24 -38.71 33.13
C VAL A 574 -23.43 -37.95 33.69
N ALA A 575 -24.62 -38.15 33.13
CA ALA A 575 -25.89 -37.68 33.64
C ALA A 575 -26.24 -38.46 34.95
N LYS A 576 -25.48 -38.10 36.04
CA LYS A 576 -25.38 -38.89 37.28
C LYS A 576 -26.73 -39.23 37.89
N TYR A 577 -27.71 -38.33 37.85
CA TYR A 577 -29.02 -38.58 38.43
C TYR A 577 -29.71 -39.80 37.77
N PHE A 578 -29.78 -39.79 36.44
CA PHE A 578 -30.45 -40.89 35.72
C PHE A 578 -29.64 -42.18 35.74
N TYR A 579 -28.31 -42.09 35.68
CA TYR A 579 -27.43 -43.26 35.80
C TYR A 579 -27.56 -43.94 37.17
N ILE A 580 -27.51 -43.16 38.26
CA ILE A 580 -27.63 -43.72 39.60
C ILE A 580 -29.05 -44.28 39.81
N SER A 581 -30.10 -43.59 39.38
CA SER A 581 -31.48 -44.07 39.49
C SER A 581 -31.68 -45.38 38.73
N TYR A 582 -31.15 -45.47 37.51
CA TYR A 582 -31.20 -46.71 36.74
C TYR A 582 -30.46 -47.84 37.42
N LYS A 583 -29.26 -47.58 37.93
CA LYS A 583 -28.44 -48.58 38.63
C LYS A 583 -29.12 -49.08 39.91
N ASN A 584 -29.78 -48.23 40.64
CA ASN A 584 -30.51 -48.63 41.87
C ASN A 584 -31.72 -49.49 41.54
N GLU A 585 -32.39 -49.32 40.40
CA GLU A 585 -33.53 -50.16 39.96
C GLU A 585 -33.06 -51.47 39.33
N HIS A 586 -31.84 -51.49 38.72
CA HIS A 586 -31.29 -52.64 38.00
C HIS A 586 -29.90 -53.00 38.56
N PRO A 587 -29.78 -53.45 39.80
CA PRO A 587 -28.48 -53.63 40.44
C PRO A 587 -27.59 -54.71 39.78
N ASP A 588 -28.21 -55.69 39.15
CA ASP A 588 -27.56 -56.87 38.58
C ASP A 588 -27.29 -56.75 37.05
N GLU A 589 -27.71 -55.66 36.43
CA GLU A 589 -27.48 -55.44 34.99
C GLU A 589 -26.15 -54.73 34.71
N GLU A 590 -25.46 -55.17 33.68
CA GLU A 590 -24.33 -54.47 33.11
C GLU A 590 -24.80 -53.24 32.36
N ILE A 591 -24.49 -52.05 32.84
CA ILE A 591 -25.01 -50.81 32.33
C ILE A 591 -24.07 -50.27 31.26
N ASP A 592 -24.61 -49.99 30.08
CA ASP A 592 -23.93 -49.27 29.03
C ASP A 592 -23.77 -47.78 29.45
N LEU A 593 -22.57 -47.43 29.96
CA LEU A 593 -22.25 -46.10 30.42
C LEU A 593 -22.34 -45.05 29.32
N GLU A 594 -22.15 -45.44 28.04
CA GLU A 594 -22.21 -44.51 26.90
C GLU A 594 -23.57 -43.87 26.75
N LYS A 595 -24.64 -44.60 27.11
CA LYS A 595 -26.03 -44.10 27.04
C LYS A 595 -26.30 -42.96 28.05
N PHE A 596 -25.50 -42.84 29.08
CA PHE A 596 -25.61 -41.81 30.10
C PHE A 596 -24.52 -40.77 30.06
N SER A 597 -23.57 -40.87 29.11
CA SER A 597 -22.41 -40.01 29.00
C SER A 597 -22.57 -38.90 27.96
N TYR A 598 -22.09 -37.71 28.31
CA TYR A 598 -22.02 -36.60 27.40
C TYR A 598 -20.96 -36.85 26.31
N PRO A 599 -21.16 -36.34 25.09
CA PRO A 599 -20.28 -36.65 23.93
C PRO A 599 -18.88 -36.01 24.04
N GLY A 600 -18.71 -35.02 24.92
CA GLY A 600 -17.46 -34.29 25.05
C GLY A 600 -17.15 -33.35 23.89
N PRO A 601 -15.93 -32.91 23.74
CA PRO A 601 -14.71 -33.20 24.51
C PRO A 601 -14.66 -32.56 25.89
N ASN A 602 -13.66 -32.93 26.71
CA ASN A 602 -13.35 -32.21 27.94
C ASN A 602 -12.83 -30.78 27.63
N PRO A 603 -12.92 -29.85 28.60
CA PRO A 603 -12.31 -28.53 28.51
C PRO A 603 -10.83 -28.58 28.11
N PHE A 604 -10.43 -27.75 27.18
CA PHE A 604 -9.04 -27.64 26.72
C PHE A 604 -8.49 -26.19 26.80
N THR A 605 -9.30 -25.25 27.31
CA THR A 605 -8.86 -23.88 27.65
C THR A 605 -9.27 -23.54 29.08
N LYS A 606 -8.56 -22.57 29.70
CA LYS A 606 -8.89 -22.08 31.04
C LYS A 606 -10.34 -21.57 31.10
N GLU A 607 -10.79 -20.88 30.11
CA GLU A 607 -12.12 -20.30 30.00
C GLU A 607 -13.20 -21.39 30.06
N GLN A 608 -13.01 -22.48 29.33
CA GLN A 608 -13.96 -23.61 29.32
C GLN A 608 -13.96 -24.34 30.67
N ALA A 609 -12.79 -24.52 31.29
CA ALA A 609 -12.70 -25.12 32.62
C ALA A 609 -13.41 -24.26 33.67
N ILE A 610 -13.26 -22.93 33.62
CA ILE A 610 -13.97 -22.00 34.51
C ILE A 610 -15.49 -22.17 34.35
N LEU A 611 -15.99 -22.21 33.12
CA LEU A 611 -17.43 -22.40 32.89
C LEU A 611 -17.92 -23.74 33.42
N MET A 612 -17.20 -24.83 33.17
CA MET A 612 -17.57 -26.17 33.72
C MET A 612 -17.63 -26.20 35.24
N MET A 613 -16.65 -25.59 35.91
CA MET A 613 -16.65 -25.47 37.37
C MET A 613 -17.83 -24.64 37.88
N ALA A 614 -18.05 -23.50 37.23
CA ALA A 614 -19.08 -22.55 37.64
C ALA A 614 -20.48 -23.13 37.46
N ASP A 615 -20.74 -23.76 36.28
CA ASP A 615 -22.03 -24.40 35.96
C ASP A 615 -22.39 -25.48 37.00
N ALA A 616 -21.47 -26.41 37.28
CA ALA A 616 -21.69 -27.47 38.25
C ALA A 616 -21.91 -26.93 39.67
N VAL A 617 -21.17 -25.90 40.07
CA VAL A 617 -21.27 -25.28 41.41
C VAL A 617 -22.59 -24.52 41.55
N GLU A 618 -23.00 -23.76 40.53
CA GLU A 618 -24.26 -23.00 40.57
C GLU A 618 -25.46 -23.94 40.62
N ALA A 619 -25.50 -24.92 39.69
CA ALA A 619 -26.59 -25.90 39.66
C ALA A 619 -26.75 -26.65 40.98
N ALA A 620 -25.64 -27.10 41.59
CA ALA A 620 -25.70 -27.81 42.84
C ALA A 620 -26.03 -26.89 44.05
N SER A 621 -25.64 -25.61 43.97
CA SER A 621 -25.91 -24.65 45.07
C SER A 621 -27.39 -24.43 45.31
N ARG A 622 -28.22 -24.55 44.25
CA ARG A 622 -29.69 -24.43 44.33
C ARG A 622 -30.34 -25.54 45.17
N SER A 623 -29.69 -26.67 45.33
CA SER A 623 -30.16 -27.82 46.06
C SER A 623 -29.68 -27.87 47.52
N LEU A 624 -28.95 -26.85 47.99
CA LEU A 624 -28.51 -26.77 49.37
C LEU A 624 -29.69 -26.56 50.33
N PRO A 625 -29.79 -27.33 51.41
CA PRO A 625 -30.85 -27.13 52.39
C PRO A 625 -30.68 -25.87 53.22
N GLU A 626 -29.41 -25.46 53.42
CA GLU A 626 -29.03 -24.23 54.15
C GLU A 626 -27.82 -23.57 53.47
N TYR A 627 -27.86 -22.25 53.39
CA TYR A 627 -26.78 -21.46 52.78
C TYR A 627 -25.78 -20.92 53.79
N THR A 628 -25.24 -21.84 54.64
CA THR A 628 -24.17 -21.48 55.56
C THR A 628 -22.81 -21.42 54.85
N GLU A 629 -21.85 -20.71 55.46
CA GLU A 629 -20.49 -20.60 54.88
C GLU A 629 -19.82 -21.97 54.74
N GLU A 630 -20.07 -22.85 55.71
CA GLU A 630 -19.53 -24.20 55.71
C GLU A 630 -20.18 -25.07 54.63
N SER A 631 -21.51 -25.04 54.50
CA SER A 631 -22.21 -25.82 53.44
C SER A 631 -21.84 -25.40 52.04
N ILE A 632 -21.71 -24.09 51.78
CA ILE A 632 -21.24 -23.55 50.50
C ILE A 632 -19.78 -23.96 50.26
N SER A 633 -18.88 -23.84 51.26
CA SER A 633 -17.49 -24.24 51.10
C SER A 633 -17.33 -25.72 50.78
N ASN A 634 -18.00 -26.59 51.55
CA ASN A 634 -17.96 -28.04 51.34
C ASN A 634 -18.52 -28.45 49.97
N LEU A 635 -19.59 -27.80 49.51
CA LEU A 635 -20.15 -28.03 48.20
C LEU A 635 -19.15 -27.71 47.07
N ILE A 636 -18.55 -26.52 47.13
CA ILE A 636 -17.60 -26.06 46.08
C ILE A 636 -16.37 -27.01 46.05
N GLU A 637 -15.83 -27.35 47.21
CA GLU A 637 -14.68 -28.27 47.28
C GLU A 637 -15.03 -29.64 46.73
N LYS A 638 -16.16 -30.21 47.14
CA LYS A 638 -16.61 -31.52 46.65
C LYS A 638 -16.79 -31.56 45.15
N ILE A 639 -17.37 -30.51 44.54
CA ILE A 639 -17.65 -30.48 43.10
C ILE A 639 -16.35 -30.26 42.33
N VAL A 640 -15.58 -29.21 42.67
CA VAL A 640 -14.41 -28.84 41.88
C VAL A 640 -13.29 -29.90 42.03
N ASP A 641 -13.06 -30.40 43.25
CA ASP A 641 -12.07 -31.46 43.46
C ASP A 641 -12.50 -32.79 42.83
N GLY A 642 -13.80 -33.05 42.81
CA GLY A 642 -14.36 -34.18 42.05
C GLY A 642 -14.08 -34.07 40.55
N GLN A 643 -14.28 -32.90 39.93
CA GLN A 643 -13.97 -32.67 38.54
C GLN A 643 -12.47 -32.80 38.22
N VAL A 644 -11.61 -32.37 39.14
CA VAL A 644 -10.15 -32.54 39.01
C VAL A 644 -9.78 -34.03 39.11
N ALA A 645 -10.36 -34.75 40.08
CA ALA A 645 -10.09 -36.19 40.25
C ALA A 645 -10.57 -37.04 39.09
N GLU A 646 -11.73 -36.72 38.51
CA GLU A 646 -12.28 -37.35 37.30
C GLU A 646 -11.45 -37.00 36.06
N GLY A 647 -10.51 -36.07 36.14
CA GLY A 647 -9.54 -35.75 35.08
C GLY A 647 -10.09 -34.85 33.95
N TYR A 648 -11.18 -34.13 34.20
CA TYR A 648 -11.76 -33.26 33.15
C TYR A 648 -10.85 -32.14 32.67
N PHE A 649 -9.87 -31.72 33.49
CA PHE A 649 -8.96 -30.62 33.20
C PHE A 649 -7.57 -31.04 32.71
N ARG A 650 -7.37 -32.35 32.37
CA ARG A 650 -6.03 -32.87 31.95
C ARG A 650 -5.48 -32.18 30.71
N ASP A 651 -6.35 -31.85 29.77
CA ASP A 651 -5.98 -31.21 28.51
C ASP A 651 -6.02 -29.67 28.59
N CYS A 652 -6.30 -29.12 29.75
CA CYS A 652 -6.48 -27.70 29.99
C CYS A 652 -5.22 -27.07 30.64
N PRO A 653 -4.76 -25.88 30.18
CA PRO A 653 -3.61 -25.19 30.78
C PRO A 653 -3.94 -24.44 32.06
N ILE A 654 -4.93 -24.92 32.82
CA ILE A 654 -5.28 -24.39 34.14
C ILE A 654 -4.38 -24.97 35.23
N THR A 655 -3.92 -24.16 36.17
CA THR A 655 -3.04 -24.59 37.27
C THR A 655 -3.83 -24.86 38.53
N PHE A 656 -3.27 -25.66 39.43
CA PHE A 656 -3.87 -25.84 40.79
C PHE A 656 -4.03 -24.52 41.55
N LYS A 657 -3.12 -23.55 41.32
CA LYS A 657 -3.24 -22.20 41.87
C LYS A 657 -4.46 -21.47 41.31
N ASP A 658 -4.67 -21.56 39.99
CA ASP A 658 -5.86 -20.96 39.33
C ASP A 658 -7.14 -21.56 39.93
N ILE A 659 -7.21 -22.89 40.04
CA ILE A 659 -8.36 -23.59 40.60
C ILE A 659 -8.65 -23.15 42.06
N ALA A 660 -7.62 -23.03 42.89
CA ALA A 660 -7.77 -22.53 44.27
C ALA A 660 -8.33 -21.10 44.29
N MET A 661 -7.86 -20.22 43.39
CA MET A 661 -8.36 -18.85 43.26
C MET A 661 -9.82 -18.81 42.81
N VAL A 662 -10.21 -19.66 41.86
CA VAL A 662 -11.60 -19.80 41.39
C VAL A 662 -12.52 -20.29 42.50
N LYS A 663 -12.12 -21.35 43.27
CA LYS A 663 -12.88 -21.84 44.41
C LYS A 663 -13.11 -20.75 45.46
N ALA A 664 -12.06 -19.99 45.81
CA ALA A 664 -12.17 -18.89 46.78
C ALA A 664 -13.16 -17.81 46.32
N LEU A 665 -13.14 -17.44 45.02
CA LEU A 665 -14.08 -16.47 44.46
C LEU A 665 -15.52 -17.02 44.49
N PHE A 666 -15.74 -18.26 44.12
CA PHE A 666 -17.08 -18.86 44.12
C PHE A 666 -17.65 -18.85 45.57
N LYS A 667 -16.83 -19.16 46.60
CA LYS A 667 -17.25 -19.07 47.99
C LYS A 667 -17.72 -17.67 48.36
N GLU A 668 -16.96 -16.65 47.99
CA GLU A 668 -17.29 -15.25 48.25
C GLU A 668 -18.60 -14.84 47.57
N LYS A 669 -18.74 -15.18 46.27
CA LYS A 669 -19.88 -14.75 45.48
C LYS A 669 -21.18 -15.47 45.84
N LEU A 670 -21.15 -16.77 46.06
CA LEU A 670 -22.36 -17.52 46.46
C LEU A 670 -22.87 -17.06 47.82
N LYS A 671 -21.99 -16.72 48.79
CA LYS A 671 -22.42 -16.07 50.04
C LYS A 671 -23.21 -14.78 49.76
N THR A 672 -22.73 -13.95 48.86
CA THR A 672 -23.39 -12.68 48.53
C THR A 672 -24.73 -12.89 47.82
N VAL A 673 -24.82 -13.87 46.92
CA VAL A 673 -26.06 -14.18 46.18
C VAL A 673 -27.16 -14.74 47.07
N TYR A 674 -26.80 -15.61 48.02
CA TYR A 674 -27.74 -16.25 48.89
C TYR A 674 -27.86 -15.60 50.28
N HIS A 675 -27.34 -14.36 50.45
CA HIS A 675 -27.49 -13.62 51.70
C HIS A 675 -28.99 -13.40 52.01
N THR A 676 -29.48 -13.96 53.16
CA THR A 676 -30.85 -13.77 53.59
C THR A 676 -31.17 -12.31 53.78
N ARG A 677 -32.16 -11.79 53.06
CA ARG A 677 -32.70 -10.45 53.31
C ARG A 677 -33.30 -10.43 54.72
N ILE A 678 -33.01 -9.35 55.47
CA ILE A 678 -33.64 -9.10 56.79
C ILE A 678 -35.14 -9.07 56.56
N THR A 679 -35.88 -9.93 57.26
CA THR A 679 -37.36 -9.94 57.25
C THR A 679 -37.83 -8.64 57.91
N TYR A 680 -38.58 -7.85 57.18
CA TYR A 680 -39.15 -6.61 57.72
C TYR A 680 -40.12 -7.02 58.85
N PRO A 681 -39.98 -6.41 60.06
CA PRO A 681 -40.90 -6.69 61.17
C PRO A 681 -42.30 -6.23 60.79
N GLU A 682 -43.30 -7.09 61.01
CA GLU A 682 -44.70 -6.71 60.85
C GLU A 682 -45.12 -5.73 61.97
N LEU A 683 -45.85 -4.68 61.60
CA LEU A 683 -46.48 -3.80 62.57
C LEU A 683 -47.47 -4.64 63.42
N LYS A 684 -47.13 -4.88 64.64
CA LYS A 684 -48.12 -5.43 65.60
C LYS A 684 -49.25 -4.44 65.70
N LYS A 685 -50.47 -4.85 65.25
CA LYS A 685 -51.70 -4.10 65.40
C LYS A 685 -52.08 -4.05 66.86
#